data_e8ffc3833ff65df36812cd262f18bacc
#
_entry.id   e8ffc3833ff65df36812cd262f18bacc
#
_cell.length_a   1.000
_cell.length_b   1.000
_cell.length_c   1.000
_cell.angle_alpha   90.00
_cell.angle_beta   90.00
_cell.angle_gamma   90.00
#
_symmetry.space_group_name_H-M   'P 1'
#
loop_
_entity.id
_entity.type
_entity.pdbx_description
1 polymer ?
#
loop_
_entity_poly.entity_id
_entity_poly.type
_entity_poly.pdbx_seq_one_letter_code
_entity_poly.pdbx_strand_id
1 'polypeptide(L)'
;MIIGRSSESARLAALWRTAVDGTGGSLTVVGEAGVGKSALIDQACADAVSAGVTVCAVEGVRGEEDLAWAGLAQLVSVLSAAVGMLPEHHRATLESAVGTRHGTVVERHAVFIAVQALVAEAAADAPHLIVVDDVHWLDRESAQALVFLARRLTGLQVGLLLGTRALDDLDLPDVLQLGTLDDSAAAELVAAAAVPFPVGPFVAIQITRAARGNPLALRALVDVLTPGELIGEEPLPNPLPLAPGLESMLAGRIERLEATARRALATLAMSGAASQPVHRVLDIARAALTDLEDAERAGIVVLTHGTVRFSHPLYRSAAYWTFDPAERRALHERCADVESDAIRRALHLADAAAAPDPALGAHLCELADEAARWGSFTTATSLSGRARDNMTDETARQRCDLMTAQAALDAGNPALARVSIARLPESLDPIRVRAVRAAVADADGDLVRSVEEWTAAARLARTSDPNLAADQVITAGVALVRRVELPQVQTLLAAVDLDVSALDPARQTMVAVLDGCTRLASGQIDEAAITSFARYEELMRLDDDDLAPHLTFVASVVGPSLALFRQHDAATVVADRVDRLAVQRTLPTVLPMTESTRGMIAFRGNIAAALAHFEQARSLALALGHPTLSTIADTYLGVTQAQLGRPEALVTARRLIDDPLPARRVAGAMTEGLYWLTYGVPEHTLSTLLQLHRDPDIRAQDFVARWQADLGEAAARCGQFDIAREAVAEIDLLDAHTSESWLVGARERVLGMISPIDDCSDHFALSVDAMEKALHLSAVARSELLWGERLRRARRRAEARPHLERARDMFQQMGCGRWMERAELELVAAGAAATTSDHSHDAERVLTAQELHVARLAVAGASYKDIAGQLFVSPRTVESHLSAIYRKLGVKNRAGLSARAAQEPALQPVT
;
A
#
# COMPACT_ATOMS: atom_id res chain seq x y z
N MET A 1 11.45 4.59 -14.35
CA MET A 1 11.05 5.08 -13.00
C MET A 1 11.50 4.06 -11.97
N ILE A 2 12.14 4.50 -10.90
CA ILE A 2 12.62 3.61 -9.83
C ILE A 2 11.55 3.52 -8.75
N ILE A 3 11.11 2.30 -8.45
CA ILE A 3 10.04 2.02 -7.51
C ILE A 3 10.54 2.23 -6.07
N GLY A 4 9.76 2.90 -5.24
CA GLY A 4 9.99 3.03 -3.80
C GLY A 4 11.19 3.88 -3.38
N ARG A 5 11.71 4.78 -4.26
CA ARG A 5 12.92 5.58 -4.01
C ARG A 5 12.72 7.09 -4.26
N SER A 6 11.53 7.59 -4.01
CA SER A 6 11.20 8.99 -4.29
C SER A 6 12.03 9.99 -3.45
N SER A 7 12.28 9.70 -2.19
CA SER A 7 13.10 10.53 -1.29
C SER A 7 14.56 10.53 -1.68
N GLU A 8 15.11 9.36 -2.03
CA GLU A 8 16.49 9.20 -2.47
C GLU A 8 16.71 9.87 -3.83
N SER A 9 15.79 9.65 -4.78
CA SER A 9 15.81 10.33 -6.08
C SER A 9 15.76 11.86 -5.93
N ALA A 10 14.96 12.38 -4.99
CA ALA A 10 14.91 13.82 -4.72
C ALA A 10 16.25 14.36 -4.18
N ARG A 11 16.97 13.60 -3.32
CA ARG A 11 18.31 13.97 -2.82
C ARG A 11 19.35 13.98 -3.94
N LEU A 12 19.33 12.99 -4.85
CA LEU A 12 20.23 12.99 -6.01
C LEU A 12 19.91 14.14 -6.96
N ALA A 13 18.62 14.44 -7.16
CA ALA A 13 18.19 15.59 -7.95
C ALA A 13 18.64 16.91 -7.32
N ALA A 14 18.66 17.03 -6.00
CA ALA A 14 19.20 18.20 -5.32
C ALA A 14 20.69 18.36 -5.61
N LEU A 15 21.48 17.27 -5.63
CA LEU A 15 22.90 17.31 -5.89
C LEU A 15 23.24 17.92 -7.28
N TRP A 16 22.67 17.41 -8.37
CA TRP A 16 23.01 17.97 -9.68
C TRP A 16 22.44 19.39 -9.88
N ARG A 17 21.40 19.78 -9.13
CA ARG A 17 20.94 21.18 -9.09
C ARG A 17 21.96 22.12 -8.47
N THR A 18 22.70 21.66 -7.42
CA THR A 18 23.78 22.48 -6.86
C THR A 18 24.88 22.77 -7.89
N ALA A 19 25.11 21.86 -8.85
CA ALA A 19 26.03 22.12 -9.97
C ALA A 19 25.46 23.20 -10.90
N VAL A 20 24.17 23.14 -11.24
CA VAL A 20 23.51 24.16 -12.08
C VAL A 20 23.50 25.52 -11.40
N ASP A 21 23.27 25.57 -10.09
CA ASP A 21 23.23 26.81 -9.30
C ASP A 21 24.64 27.36 -8.97
N GLY A 22 25.71 26.65 -9.32
CA GLY A 22 27.10 27.07 -9.06
C GLY A 22 27.49 26.99 -7.59
N THR A 23 26.71 26.32 -6.74
CA THR A 23 27.02 26.14 -5.32
C THR A 23 27.95 24.96 -5.06
N GLY A 24 27.88 23.95 -5.93
CA GLY A 24 28.67 22.74 -5.85
C GLY A 24 28.34 21.86 -4.65
N GLY A 25 28.62 20.56 -4.77
CA GLY A 25 28.35 19.62 -3.66
C GLY A 25 28.75 18.17 -3.99
N SER A 26 28.71 17.33 -2.96
CA SER A 26 28.96 15.89 -3.11
C SER A 26 27.93 15.07 -2.37
N LEU A 27 27.64 13.85 -2.85
CA LEU A 27 26.75 12.89 -2.20
C LEU A 27 27.31 11.48 -2.37
N THR A 28 27.35 10.73 -1.29
CA THR A 28 27.79 9.33 -1.31
C THR A 28 26.63 8.40 -1.07
N VAL A 29 26.31 7.53 -2.03
CA VAL A 29 25.28 6.48 -1.91
C VAL A 29 25.95 5.21 -1.39
N VAL A 30 25.57 4.79 -0.20
CA VAL A 30 26.10 3.60 0.46
C VAL A 30 25.00 2.55 0.59
N GLY A 31 25.28 1.29 0.26
CA GLY A 31 24.33 0.20 0.45
C GLY A 31 24.86 -1.15 -0.03
N GLU A 32 24.22 -2.20 0.42
CA GLU A 32 24.59 -3.58 0.09
C GLU A 32 24.49 -3.89 -1.41
N ALA A 33 25.03 -5.03 -1.80
CA ALA A 33 24.91 -5.52 -3.18
C ALA A 33 23.43 -5.78 -3.56
N GLY A 34 23.02 -5.31 -4.74
CA GLY A 34 21.69 -5.57 -5.27
C GLY A 34 20.58 -4.65 -4.72
N VAL A 35 20.86 -3.70 -3.82
CA VAL A 35 19.84 -2.76 -3.29
C VAL A 35 19.41 -1.67 -4.28
N GLY A 36 20.05 -1.61 -5.45
CA GLY A 36 19.68 -0.68 -6.53
C GLY A 36 20.50 0.61 -6.58
N LYS A 37 21.74 0.66 -6.04
CA LYS A 37 22.62 1.83 -6.13
C LYS A 37 22.84 2.29 -7.56
N SER A 38 23.40 1.41 -8.41
CA SER A 38 23.71 1.74 -9.81
C SER A 38 22.46 2.16 -10.58
N ALA A 39 21.31 1.49 -10.39
CA ALA A 39 20.08 1.89 -11.03
C ALA A 39 19.63 3.32 -10.61
N LEU A 40 19.79 3.66 -9.33
CA LEU A 40 19.47 5.00 -8.81
C LEU A 40 20.44 6.06 -9.34
N ILE A 41 21.72 5.72 -9.44
CA ILE A 41 22.78 6.56 -10.02
C ILE A 41 22.51 6.79 -11.51
N ASP A 42 22.21 5.73 -12.28
CA ASP A 42 21.90 5.81 -13.72
C ASP A 42 20.69 6.71 -13.99
N GLN A 43 19.63 6.59 -13.17
CA GLN A 43 18.46 7.46 -13.28
C GLN A 43 18.83 8.92 -13.02
N ALA A 44 19.62 9.18 -11.99
CA ALA A 44 20.08 10.54 -11.68
C ALA A 44 20.96 11.12 -12.80
N CYS A 45 21.80 10.30 -13.44
CA CYS A 45 22.57 10.67 -14.62
C CYS A 45 21.66 11.04 -15.79
N ALA A 46 20.63 10.23 -16.08
CA ALA A 46 19.67 10.50 -17.15
C ALA A 46 18.90 11.80 -16.91
N ASP A 47 18.46 12.03 -15.67
CA ASP A 47 17.75 13.25 -15.26
C ASP A 47 18.67 14.49 -15.39
N ALA A 48 19.93 14.39 -14.96
CA ALA A 48 20.93 15.46 -15.06
C ALA A 48 21.22 15.82 -16.53
N VAL A 49 21.42 14.81 -17.41
CA VAL A 49 21.59 15.01 -18.85
C VAL A 49 20.38 15.72 -19.45
N SER A 50 19.17 15.31 -19.07
CA SER A 50 17.92 15.94 -19.53
C SER A 50 17.79 17.40 -19.08
N ALA A 51 18.44 17.77 -17.97
CA ALA A 51 18.53 19.13 -17.46
C ALA A 51 19.71 19.95 -18.03
N GLY A 52 20.51 19.40 -18.97
CA GLY A 52 21.64 20.09 -19.59
C GLY A 52 22.94 20.04 -18.77
N VAL A 53 23.05 19.12 -17.81
CA VAL A 53 24.28 18.88 -17.03
C VAL A 53 25.16 17.87 -17.75
N THR A 54 26.45 18.14 -17.87
CA THR A 54 27.42 17.22 -18.44
C THR A 54 27.76 16.12 -17.42
N VAL A 55 27.51 14.86 -17.77
CA VAL A 55 27.81 13.73 -16.89
C VAL A 55 29.17 13.12 -17.25
N CYS A 56 30.04 12.99 -16.23
CA CYS A 56 31.36 12.37 -16.32
C CYS A 56 31.40 11.13 -15.44
N ALA A 57 31.34 9.94 -16.05
CA ALA A 57 31.31 8.66 -15.32
C ALA A 57 32.71 8.05 -15.23
N VAL A 58 33.02 7.54 -14.04
CA VAL A 58 34.19 6.74 -13.68
C VAL A 58 33.69 5.51 -12.96
N GLU A 59 34.24 4.34 -13.22
CA GLU A 59 33.84 3.08 -12.60
C GLU A 59 35.02 2.43 -11.90
N GLY A 60 34.81 1.98 -10.66
CA GLY A 60 35.77 1.13 -9.95
C GLY A 60 35.82 -0.26 -10.58
N VAL A 61 36.98 -0.69 -11.04
CA VAL A 61 37.17 -1.97 -11.72
C VAL A 61 37.84 -2.95 -10.79
N ARG A 62 37.16 -4.11 -10.58
CA ARG A 62 37.73 -5.19 -9.76
C ARG A 62 39.02 -5.73 -10.35
N GLY A 63 40.06 -5.75 -9.56
CA GLY A 63 41.43 -6.16 -9.95
C GLY A 63 42.38 -5.01 -10.31
N GLU A 64 41.87 -3.75 -10.29
CA GLU A 64 42.69 -2.53 -10.45
C GLU A 64 42.95 -1.84 -9.10
N GLU A 65 42.52 -2.42 -7.99
CA GLU A 65 42.66 -1.84 -6.63
C GLU A 65 44.11 -1.56 -6.23
N ASP A 66 45.03 -2.37 -6.76
CA ASP A 66 46.47 -2.25 -6.53
C ASP A 66 47.21 -1.42 -7.57
N LEU A 67 46.52 -0.93 -8.61
CA LEU A 67 47.12 -0.13 -9.67
C LEU A 67 46.97 1.37 -9.35
N ALA A 68 48.02 1.97 -8.79
CA ALA A 68 47.97 3.36 -8.33
C ALA A 68 47.53 4.34 -9.43
N TRP A 69 46.57 5.19 -9.11
CA TRP A 69 45.97 6.20 -9.98
C TRP A 69 45.13 5.66 -11.16
N ALA A 70 44.74 4.39 -11.17
CA ALA A 70 43.90 3.82 -12.24
C ALA A 70 42.56 4.56 -12.36
N GLY A 71 41.86 4.78 -11.25
CA GLY A 71 40.62 5.55 -11.24
C GLY A 71 40.77 7.00 -11.65
N LEU A 72 41.88 7.63 -11.27
CA LEU A 72 42.21 8.98 -11.69
C LEU A 72 42.52 9.05 -13.19
N ALA A 73 43.15 8.05 -13.77
CA ALA A 73 43.43 8.00 -15.20
C ALA A 73 42.11 8.00 -16.03
N GLN A 74 41.04 7.32 -15.55
CA GLN A 74 39.73 7.39 -16.18
C GLN A 74 39.17 8.81 -16.11
N LEU A 75 39.22 9.48 -14.94
CA LEU A 75 38.71 10.85 -14.80
C LEU A 75 39.46 11.83 -15.69
N VAL A 76 40.80 11.76 -15.74
CA VAL A 76 41.67 12.58 -16.59
C VAL A 76 41.32 12.34 -18.09
N SER A 77 41.06 11.10 -18.48
CA SER A 77 40.68 10.75 -19.85
C SER A 77 39.31 11.36 -20.23
N VAL A 78 38.32 11.26 -19.34
CA VAL A 78 36.98 11.83 -19.58
C VAL A 78 37.03 13.36 -19.66
N LEU A 79 37.86 14.01 -18.84
CA LEU A 79 38.03 15.45 -18.79
C LEU A 79 39.23 15.95 -19.65
N SER A 80 39.67 15.17 -20.66
CA SER A 80 40.86 15.45 -21.46
C SER A 80 40.87 16.81 -22.12
N ALA A 81 39.73 17.36 -22.52
CA ALA A 81 39.63 18.71 -23.09
C ALA A 81 40.11 19.79 -22.08
N ALA A 82 39.75 19.64 -20.80
CA ALA A 82 40.13 20.58 -19.74
C ALA A 82 41.63 20.43 -19.35
N VAL A 83 42.22 19.25 -19.52
CA VAL A 83 43.65 19.02 -19.22
C VAL A 83 44.52 19.98 -20.04
N GLY A 84 44.16 20.21 -21.33
CA GLY A 84 44.89 21.16 -22.22
C GLY A 84 44.85 22.63 -21.81
N MET A 85 43.87 23.00 -21.00
CA MET A 85 43.65 24.39 -20.53
C MET A 85 44.38 24.68 -19.20
N LEU A 86 44.81 23.60 -18.51
CA LEU A 86 45.48 23.73 -17.21
C LEU A 86 46.85 24.40 -17.32
N PRO A 87 47.29 25.14 -16.26
CA PRO A 87 48.64 25.59 -16.10
C PRO A 87 49.64 24.37 -16.19
N GLU A 88 50.79 24.62 -16.84
CA GLU A 88 51.78 23.55 -17.15
C GLU A 88 52.17 22.68 -15.93
N HIS A 89 52.29 23.28 -14.74
CA HIS A 89 52.65 22.53 -13.53
C HIS A 89 51.55 21.57 -13.09
N HIS A 90 50.24 21.91 -13.21
CA HIS A 90 49.13 21.01 -12.91
C HIS A 90 48.98 19.92 -13.96
N ARG A 91 49.10 20.28 -15.25
CA ARG A 91 49.07 19.34 -16.36
C ARG A 91 50.19 18.31 -16.23
N ALA A 92 51.42 18.75 -16.04
CA ALA A 92 52.58 17.87 -15.87
C ALA A 92 52.45 16.93 -14.68
N THR A 93 51.85 17.40 -13.57
CA THR A 93 51.57 16.60 -12.39
C THR A 93 50.59 15.48 -12.69
N LEU A 94 49.47 15.78 -13.38
CA LEU A 94 48.46 14.78 -13.75
C LEU A 94 49.00 13.77 -14.76
N GLU A 95 49.71 14.24 -15.82
CA GLU A 95 50.33 13.39 -16.84
C GLU A 95 51.34 12.42 -16.24
N SER A 96 52.09 12.88 -15.23
CA SER A 96 53.05 12.01 -14.50
C SER A 96 52.36 11.00 -13.60
N ALA A 97 51.28 11.39 -12.89
CA ALA A 97 50.48 10.50 -12.03
C ALA A 97 49.81 9.37 -12.83
N VAL A 98 49.23 9.67 -13.99
CA VAL A 98 48.55 8.69 -14.87
C VAL A 98 49.52 7.96 -15.84
N GLY A 99 50.84 8.19 -15.71
CA GLY A 99 51.82 7.47 -16.48
C GLY A 99 52.04 7.89 -17.94
N THR A 100 51.45 8.99 -18.37
CA THR A 100 51.61 9.51 -19.75
C THR A 100 52.88 10.35 -19.94
N ARG A 101 53.53 10.73 -18.82
CA ARG A 101 54.82 11.43 -18.82
C ARG A 101 55.83 10.71 -17.92
N HIS A 102 56.99 10.39 -18.43
CA HIS A 102 58.02 9.67 -17.68
C HIS A 102 58.97 10.62 -16.93
N GLY A 103 59.33 10.28 -15.68
CA GLY A 103 60.54 10.80 -15.05
C GLY A 103 60.43 11.65 -13.78
N THR A 104 59.30 11.82 -13.16
CA THR A 104 59.18 12.52 -11.87
C THR A 104 58.35 11.75 -10.87
N VAL A 105 58.88 11.61 -9.65
CA VAL A 105 58.12 11.15 -8.47
C VAL A 105 57.14 12.28 -8.13
N VAL A 106 55.83 12.01 -8.19
CA VAL A 106 54.81 13.02 -7.93
C VAL A 106 54.38 12.96 -6.48
N GLU A 107 54.40 14.09 -5.82
CA GLU A 107 53.88 14.19 -4.45
C GLU A 107 52.34 14.07 -4.49
N ARG A 108 51.78 13.19 -3.66
CA ARG A 108 50.33 12.90 -3.58
C ARG A 108 49.48 14.16 -3.45
N HIS A 109 49.90 15.09 -2.59
CA HIS A 109 49.15 16.35 -2.39
C HIS A 109 49.14 17.26 -3.63
N ALA A 110 50.22 17.27 -4.42
CA ALA A 110 50.24 18.01 -5.68
C ALA A 110 49.22 17.44 -6.69
N VAL A 111 49.04 16.09 -6.72
CA VAL A 111 48.03 15.43 -7.55
C VAL A 111 46.60 15.84 -7.12
N PHE A 112 46.35 15.88 -5.83
CA PHE A 112 45.03 16.30 -5.32
C PHE A 112 44.67 17.74 -5.72
N ILE A 113 45.63 18.67 -5.65
CA ILE A 113 45.43 20.05 -6.09
C ILE A 113 45.22 20.12 -7.62
N ALA A 114 45.97 19.35 -8.38
CA ALA A 114 45.86 19.29 -9.84
C ALA A 114 44.54 18.70 -10.28
N VAL A 115 43.97 17.71 -9.56
CA VAL A 115 42.63 17.17 -9.77
C VAL A 115 41.56 18.23 -9.50
N GLN A 116 41.69 18.98 -8.40
CA GLN A 116 40.75 20.08 -8.10
C GLN A 116 40.79 21.15 -9.22
N ALA A 117 42.00 21.51 -9.68
CA ALA A 117 42.13 22.46 -10.79
C ALA A 117 41.53 21.94 -12.09
N LEU A 118 41.69 20.64 -12.41
CA LEU A 118 41.13 19.99 -13.57
C LEU A 118 39.57 20.06 -13.55
N VAL A 119 38.99 19.72 -12.41
CA VAL A 119 37.53 19.72 -12.25
C VAL A 119 36.97 21.16 -12.28
N ALA A 120 37.68 22.11 -11.68
CA ALA A 120 37.28 23.53 -11.76
C ALA A 120 37.32 24.07 -13.19
N GLU A 121 38.35 23.72 -13.96
CA GLU A 121 38.50 24.13 -15.36
C GLU A 121 37.45 23.49 -16.25
N ALA A 122 37.17 22.20 -16.06
CA ALA A 122 36.12 21.49 -16.80
C ALA A 122 34.73 22.10 -16.59
N ALA A 123 34.46 22.56 -15.35
CA ALA A 123 33.16 23.13 -14.98
C ALA A 123 33.09 24.67 -15.14
N ALA A 124 34.06 25.30 -15.78
CA ALA A 124 34.08 26.76 -15.93
C ALA A 124 32.92 27.27 -16.84
N ASP A 125 32.59 26.55 -17.89
CA ASP A 125 31.62 26.97 -18.89
C ASP A 125 30.26 26.26 -18.81
N ALA A 126 30.17 25.12 -18.14
CA ALA A 126 28.95 24.32 -18.04
C ALA A 126 28.91 23.49 -16.76
N PRO A 127 27.71 23.22 -16.19
CA PRO A 127 27.58 22.37 -15.00
C PRO A 127 27.95 20.92 -15.31
N HIS A 128 28.70 20.30 -14.37
CA HIS A 128 29.15 18.93 -14.47
C HIS A 128 28.63 18.08 -13.30
N LEU A 129 28.26 16.84 -13.59
CA LEU A 129 28.04 15.79 -12.59
C LEU A 129 29.09 14.71 -12.78
N ILE A 130 30.05 14.64 -11.85
CA ILE A 130 31.07 13.59 -11.82
C ILE A 130 30.47 12.43 -11.02
N VAL A 131 30.42 11.26 -11.63
CA VAL A 131 29.85 10.04 -11.05
C VAL A 131 30.93 8.99 -10.93
N VAL A 132 31.05 8.40 -9.77
CA VAL A 132 31.98 7.29 -9.53
C VAL A 132 31.20 6.17 -8.88
N ASP A 133 30.88 5.11 -9.65
CA ASP A 133 30.26 3.92 -9.07
C ASP A 133 31.32 2.92 -8.62
N ASP A 134 30.94 2.08 -7.65
CA ASP A 134 31.81 1.05 -7.05
C ASP A 134 33.18 1.59 -6.53
N VAL A 135 33.17 2.73 -5.82
CA VAL A 135 34.37 3.38 -5.23
C VAL A 135 35.25 2.40 -4.44
N HIS A 136 34.67 1.35 -3.87
CA HIS A 136 35.39 0.29 -3.14
C HIS A 136 36.29 -0.61 -4.03
N TRP A 137 36.18 -0.49 -5.36
CA TRP A 137 37.09 -1.12 -6.33
C TRP A 137 38.12 -0.15 -6.91
N LEU A 138 38.14 1.11 -6.46
CA LEU A 138 39.20 2.05 -6.86
C LEU A 138 40.48 1.78 -6.09
N ASP A 139 41.58 2.13 -6.72
CA ASP A 139 42.86 2.22 -6.02
C ASP A 139 42.80 3.26 -4.92
N ARG A 140 43.62 3.06 -3.87
CA ARG A 140 43.60 3.88 -2.66
C ARG A 140 43.91 5.34 -2.92
N GLU A 141 44.83 5.62 -3.83
CA GLU A 141 45.30 6.96 -4.17
C GLU A 141 44.18 7.76 -4.88
N SER A 142 43.51 7.15 -5.86
CA SER A 142 42.36 7.75 -6.57
C SER A 142 41.18 7.99 -5.60
N ALA A 143 40.86 7.04 -4.73
CA ALA A 143 39.79 7.20 -3.75
C ALA A 143 40.07 8.38 -2.80
N GLN A 144 41.32 8.53 -2.33
CA GLN A 144 41.72 9.67 -1.48
C GLN A 144 41.65 11.01 -2.22
N ALA A 145 42.00 11.05 -3.52
CA ALA A 145 41.86 12.26 -4.33
C ALA A 145 40.39 12.69 -4.45
N LEU A 146 39.46 11.73 -4.61
CA LEU A 146 38.02 11.99 -4.64
C LEU A 146 37.50 12.48 -3.29
N VAL A 147 37.94 11.93 -2.16
CA VAL A 147 37.62 12.44 -0.81
C VAL A 147 38.09 13.88 -0.62
N PHE A 148 39.31 14.18 -1.09
CA PHE A 148 39.88 15.53 -1.03
C PHE A 148 39.04 16.50 -1.88
N LEU A 149 38.63 16.10 -3.09
CA LEU A 149 37.82 16.86 -4.00
C LEU A 149 36.41 17.10 -3.42
N ALA A 150 35.74 16.06 -2.88
CA ALA A 150 34.40 16.14 -2.33
C ALA A 150 34.19 17.26 -1.30
N ARG A 151 35.26 17.58 -0.53
CA ARG A 151 35.23 18.64 0.47
C ARG A 151 35.49 20.05 -0.08
N ARG A 152 35.79 20.21 -1.37
CA ARG A 152 36.25 21.46 -2.01
C ARG A 152 35.47 21.87 -3.23
N LEU A 153 34.25 21.39 -3.37
CA LEU A 153 33.38 21.68 -4.51
C LEU A 153 32.58 22.97 -4.34
N THR A 154 32.54 23.54 -3.15
CA THR A 154 31.77 24.74 -2.85
C THR A 154 32.18 25.89 -3.79
N GLY A 155 31.20 26.46 -4.49
CA GLY A 155 31.41 27.56 -5.45
C GLY A 155 31.80 27.10 -6.85
N LEU A 156 31.81 25.79 -7.12
CA LEU A 156 32.03 25.22 -8.45
C LEU A 156 30.71 24.71 -9.04
N GLN A 157 30.58 24.73 -10.36
CA GLN A 157 29.42 24.13 -11.07
C GLN A 157 29.57 22.60 -11.17
N VAL A 158 29.83 21.95 -10.02
CA VAL A 158 30.13 20.51 -9.98
C VAL A 158 29.34 19.80 -8.88
N GLY A 159 28.64 18.73 -9.27
CA GLY A 159 28.14 17.71 -8.37
C GLY A 159 29.04 16.49 -8.42
N LEU A 160 29.42 15.92 -7.29
CA LEU A 160 30.17 14.66 -7.18
C LEU A 160 29.29 13.60 -6.54
N LEU A 161 28.95 12.56 -7.32
CA LEU A 161 28.13 11.43 -6.89
C LEU A 161 29.00 10.18 -6.77
N LEU A 162 29.04 9.60 -5.58
CA LEU A 162 29.86 8.43 -5.28
C LEU A 162 28.96 7.25 -4.90
N GLY A 163 29.20 6.05 -5.45
CA GLY A 163 28.53 4.79 -5.10
C GLY A 163 29.48 3.82 -4.44
N THR A 164 29.14 3.28 -3.23
CA THR A 164 29.97 2.28 -2.56
C THR A 164 29.13 1.27 -1.77
N ARG A 165 29.70 0.11 -1.45
CA ARG A 165 29.04 -0.90 -0.59
C ARG A 165 29.22 -0.61 0.88
N ALA A 166 30.36 -0.11 1.26
CA ALA A 166 30.70 0.25 2.63
C ALA A 166 31.54 1.52 2.64
N LEU A 167 31.60 2.19 3.78
CA LEU A 167 32.43 3.39 3.91
C LEU A 167 33.90 3.04 4.20
N ASP A 168 34.16 1.84 4.69
CA ASP A 168 35.48 1.38 5.15
C ASP A 168 36.26 2.51 5.82
N ASP A 169 37.56 2.74 5.47
CA ASP A 169 38.40 3.82 6.03
C ASP A 169 38.24 5.17 5.28
N LEU A 170 37.20 5.34 4.42
CA LEU A 170 36.97 6.57 3.66
C LEU A 170 36.03 7.50 4.40
N ASP A 171 36.53 8.66 4.83
CA ASP A 171 35.70 9.70 5.45
C ASP A 171 35.01 10.56 4.38
N LEU A 172 33.98 9.99 3.75
CA LEU A 172 33.21 10.62 2.69
C LEU A 172 32.12 11.53 3.27
N PRO A 173 31.97 12.75 2.76
CA PRO A 173 30.93 13.67 3.22
C PRO A 173 29.56 13.32 2.61
N ASP A 174 28.50 13.77 3.25
CA ASP A 174 27.10 13.65 2.85
C ASP A 174 26.71 12.26 2.37
N VAL A 175 26.40 11.38 3.33
CA VAL A 175 26.07 9.98 3.07
C VAL A 175 24.56 9.77 2.95
N LEU A 176 24.15 9.12 1.88
CA LEU A 176 22.83 8.55 1.67
C LEU A 176 22.88 7.03 1.85
N GLN A 177 22.38 6.56 2.97
CA GLN A 177 22.27 5.12 3.22
C GLN A 177 21.10 4.53 2.44
N LEU A 178 21.37 3.64 1.50
CA LEU A 178 20.35 2.95 0.71
C LEU A 178 20.05 1.57 1.31
N GLY A 179 18.87 1.44 1.90
CA GLY A 179 18.36 0.19 2.47
C GLY A 179 17.63 -0.68 1.44
N THR A 180 17.05 -1.79 1.89
CA THR A 180 16.12 -2.61 1.10
C THR A 180 14.79 -1.87 0.87
N LEU A 181 13.98 -2.32 -0.08
CA LEU A 181 12.64 -1.80 -0.30
C LEU A 181 11.71 -2.21 0.86
N ASP A 182 10.76 -1.35 1.19
CA ASP A 182 9.65 -1.73 2.04
C ASP A 182 8.71 -2.73 1.35
N ASP A 183 7.78 -3.32 2.10
CA ASP A 183 6.90 -4.37 1.58
C ASP A 183 6.02 -3.88 0.41
N SER A 184 5.60 -2.61 0.41
CA SER A 184 4.76 -2.03 -0.64
C SER A 184 5.54 -1.84 -1.94
N ALA A 185 6.72 -1.23 -1.86
CA ALA A 185 7.59 -1.03 -3.01
C ALA A 185 8.14 -2.37 -3.55
N ALA A 186 8.41 -3.33 -2.66
CA ALA A 186 8.83 -4.67 -3.05
C ALA A 186 7.73 -5.40 -3.82
N ALA A 187 6.48 -5.33 -3.36
CA ALA A 187 5.33 -5.92 -4.07
C ALA A 187 5.10 -5.26 -5.44
N GLU A 188 5.24 -3.93 -5.52
CA GLU A 188 5.15 -3.19 -6.78
C GLU A 188 6.26 -3.62 -7.75
N LEU A 189 7.50 -3.79 -7.27
CA LEU A 189 8.61 -4.26 -8.09
C LEU A 189 8.39 -5.69 -8.59
N VAL A 190 7.88 -6.59 -7.73
CA VAL A 190 7.52 -7.96 -8.11
C VAL A 190 6.47 -7.96 -9.22
N ALA A 191 5.41 -7.16 -9.07
CA ALA A 191 4.37 -7.03 -10.09
C ALA A 191 4.91 -6.48 -11.42
N ALA A 192 5.79 -5.46 -11.35
CA ALA A 192 6.42 -4.89 -12.54
C ALA A 192 7.40 -5.86 -13.23
N ALA A 193 8.13 -6.67 -12.47
CA ALA A 193 9.07 -7.65 -13.00
C ALA A 193 8.38 -8.85 -13.66
N ALA A 194 7.20 -9.21 -13.20
CA ALA A 194 6.46 -10.39 -13.68
C ALA A 194 5.70 -10.17 -15.00
N VAL A 195 5.62 -8.96 -15.52
CA VAL A 195 4.90 -8.66 -16.78
C VAL A 195 5.37 -9.57 -17.90
N PRO A 196 4.46 -10.27 -18.65
CA PRO A 196 3.00 -9.98 -18.74
C PRO A 196 2.11 -10.78 -17.76
N PHE A 197 2.66 -11.55 -16.87
CA PHE A 197 1.88 -12.40 -15.95
C PHE A 197 1.48 -11.62 -14.69
N PRO A 198 0.23 -11.74 -14.23
CA PRO A 198 -0.15 -11.20 -12.94
C PRO A 198 0.50 -12.02 -11.81
N VAL A 199 0.82 -11.36 -10.70
CA VAL A 199 1.33 -12.04 -9.49
C VAL A 199 0.22 -12.10 -8.46
N GLY A 200 -0.05 -13.31 -7.95
CA GLY A 200 -1.00 -13.49 -6.87
C GLY A 200 -0.52 -12.77 -5.59
N PRO A 201 -1.40 -12.11 -4.82
CA PRO A 201 -0.99 -11.39 -3.60
C PRO A 201 -0.24 -12.28 -2.61
N PHE A 202 -0.68 -13.51 -2.43
CA PHE A 202 -0.01 -14.51 -1.60
C PHE A 202 1.43 -14.78 -2.06
N VAL A 203 1.63 -14.93 -3.37
CA VAL A 203 2.95 -15.19 -3.97
C VAL A 203 3.87 -13.99 -3.83
N ALA A 204 3.36 -12.78 -4.06
CA ALA A 204 4.13 -11.54 -3.89
C ALA A 204 4.69 -11.41 -2.47
N ILE A 205 3.89 -11.73 -1.45
CA ILE A 205 4.32 -11.76 -0.05
C ILE A 205 5.44 -12.78 0.17
N GLN A 206 5.31 -13.99 -0.38
CA GLN A 206 6.32 -15.04 -0.21
C GLN A 206 7.66 -14.65 -0.87
N ILE A 207 7.61 -14.09 -2.09
CA ILE A 207 8.80 -13.59 -2.81
C ILE A 207 9.45 -12.44 -2.03
N THR A 208 8.66 -11.47 -1.55
CA THR A 208 9.15 -10.31 -0.77
C THR A 208 9.87 -10.76 0.50
N ARG A 209 9.27 -11.71 1.24
CA ARG A 209 9.89 -12.30 2.44
C ARG A 209 11.19 -13.04 2.13
N ALA A 210 11.23 -13.83 1.05
CA ALA A 210 12.41 -14.57 0.64
C ALA A 210 13.56 -13.65 0.21
N ALA A 211 13.25 -12.55 -0.48
CA ALA A 211 14.22 -11.56 -0.94
C ALA A 211 14.58 -10.51 0.11
N ARG A 212 13.84 -10.40 1.23
CA ARG A 212 13.98 -9.33 2.25
C ARG A 212 13.98 -7.92 1.65
N GLY A 213 13.17 -7.69 0.62
CA GLY A 213 13.08 -6.40 -0.06
C GLY A 213 14.33 -6.02 -0.89
N ASN A 214 15.26 -6.95 -1.16
CA ASN A 214 16.39 -6.68 -2.04
C ASN A 214 15.95 -6.70 -3.52
N PRO A 215 16.04 -5.59 -4.28
CA PRO A 215 15.53 -5.49 -5.65
C PRO A 215 16.08 -6.52 -6.62
N LEU A 216 17.38 -6.82 -6.55
CA LEU A 216 18.02 -7.82 -7.41
C LEU A 216 17.47 -9.23 -7.13
N ALA A 217 17.30 -9.55 -5.85
CA ALA A 217 16.75 -10.83 -5.44
C ALA A 217 15.26 -10.98 -5.82
N LEU A 218 14.46 -9.90 -5.66
CA LEU A 218 13.06 -9.89 -6.08
C LEU A 218 12.91 -10.22 -7.56
N ARG A 219 13.66 -9.55 -8.43
CA ARG A 219 13.64 -9.80 -9.88
C ARG A 219 14.10 -11.20 -10.21
N ALA A 220 15.23 -11.63 -9.64
CA ALA A 220 15.78 -12.95 -9.89
C ALA A 220 14.86 -14.11 -9.45
N LEU A 221 14.07 -13.93 -8.40
CA LEU A 221 13.08 -14.92 -7.98
C LEU A 221 11.88 -14.95 -8.94
N VAL A 222 11.42 -13.80 -9.43
CA VAL A 222 10.33 -13.72 -10.42
C VAL A 222 10.72 -14.40 -11.73
N ASP A 223 11.96 -14.20 -12.20
CA ASP A 223 12.46 -14.73 -13.47
C ASP A 223 12.49 -16.28 -13.53
N VAL A 224 12.48 -16.96 -12.39
CA VAL A 224 12.64 -18.43 -12.30
C VAL A 224 11.30 -19.16 -12.11
N LEU A 225 10.29 -18.45 -11.62
CA LEU A 225 9.00 -19.03 -11.33
C LEU A 225 8.16 -19.22 -12.61
N THR A 226 7.40 -20.31 -12.66
CA THR A 226 6.45 -20.57 -13.74
C THR A 226 5.27 -19.58 -13.67
N PRO A 227 4.55 -19.36 -14.76
CA PRO A 227 3.32 -18.56 -14.72
C PRO A 227 2.29 -19.08 -13.71
N GLY A 228 2.16 -20.39 -13.55
CA GLY A 228 1.26 -21.01 -12.57
C GLY A 228 1.68 -20.72 -11.13
N GLU A 229 2.98 -20.79 -10.84
CA GLU A 229 3.54 -20.42 -9.54
C GLU A 229 3.37 -18.92 -9.25
N LEU A 230 3.59 -18.03 -10.24
CA LEU A 230 3.43 -16.57 -10.09
C LEU A 230 1.98 -16.19 -9.81
N ILE A 231 1.02 -16.78 -10.50
CA ILE A 231 -0.41 -16.53 -10.28
C ILE A 231 -0.87 -17.16 -8.95
N GLY A 232 -0.15 -18.19 -8.48
CA GLY A 232 -0.48 -18.97 -7.27
C GLY A 232 -1.36 -20.19 -7.54
N GLU A 233 -1.50 -20.61 -8.77
CA GLU A 233 -2.22 -21.84 -9.16
C GLU A 233 -1.43 -23.11 -8.86
N GLU A 234 -0.11 -22.99 -8.77
CA GLU A 234 0.82 -24.03 -8.38
C GLU A 234 1.50 -23.68 -7.05
N PRO A 235 1.79 -24.68 -6.20
CA PRO A 235 2.49 -24.42 -4.96
C PRO A 235 3.93 -23.97 -5.22
N LEU A 236 4.36 -22.95 -4.47
CA LEU A 236 5.73 -22.48 -4.57
C LEU A 236 6.73 -23.52 -4.04
N PRO A 237 7.87 -23.71 -4.71
CA PRO A 237 8.99 -24.49 -4.18
C PRO A 237 9.50 -23.92 -2.84
N ASN A 238 9.91 -24.80 -1.94
CA ASN A 238 10.46 -24.38 -0.64
C ASN A 238 11.79 -25.12 -0.34
N PRO A 239 12.91 -24.41 -0.34
CA PRO A 239 13.08 -22.98 -0.63
C PRO A 239 12.88 -22.63 -2.11
N LEU A 240 12.58 -21.34 -2.37
CA LEU A 240 12.46 -20.84 -3.75
C LEU A 240 13.76 -21.03 -4.53
N PRO A 241 13.72 -21.44 -5.83
CA PRO A 241 14.89 -21.55 -6.66
C PRO A 241 15.51 -20.16 -6.95
N LEU A 242 16.73 -20.13 -7.43
CA LEU A 242 17.45 -18.91 -7.79
C LEU A 242 17.64 -18.84 -9.31
N ALA A 243 17.61 -17.61 -9.85
CA ALA A 243 17.99 -17.39 -11.25
C ALA A 243 19.46 -17.74 -11.49
N PRO A 244 19.82 -18.26 -12.69
CA PRO A 244 21.15 -18.77 -12.97
C PRO A 244 22.31 -17.82 -12.65
N GLY A 245 22.14 -16.52 -12.87
CA GLY A 245 23.17 -15.50 -12.55
C GLY A 245 23.38 -15.32 -11.05
N LEU A 246 22.31 -15.26 -10.27
CA LEU A 246 22.37 -15.13 -8.82
C LEU A 246 22.76 -16.46 -8.17
N GLU A 247 22.27 -17.58 -8.72
CA GLU A 247 22.66 -18.93 -8.32
C GLU A 247 24.17 -19.11 -8.46
N SER A 248 24.76 -18.82 -9.63
CA SER A 248 26.20 -18.97 -9.88
C SER A 248 27.05 -18.12 -8.92
N MET A 249 26.59 -16.92 -8.58
CA MET A 249 27.31 -16.05 -7.65
C MET A 249 27.29 -16.61 -6.22
N LEU A 250 26.16 -17.11 -5.74
CA LEU A 250 26.01 -17.64 -4.37
C LEU A 250 26.50 -19.08 -4.27
N ALA A 251 26.15 -19.94 -5.24
CA ALA A 251 26.62 -21.32 -5.31
C ALA A 251 28.14 -21.39 -5.41
N GLY A 252 28.77 -20.52 -6.19
CA GLY A 252 30.23 -20.49 -6.30
C GLY A 252 30.97 -20.17 -4.98
N ARG A 253 30.29 -19.54 -4.01
CA ARG A 253 30.84 -19.42 -2.64
C ARG A 253 30.69 -20.72 -1.86
N ILE A 254 29.57 -21.41 -2.01
CA ILE A 254 29.25 -22.68 -1.35
C ILE A 254 30.14 -23.81 -1.93
N GLU A 255 30.34 -23.85 -3.25
CA GLU A 255 31.15 -24.87 -3.95
C GLU A 255 32.64 -24.85 -3.57
N ARG A 256 33.15 -23.70 -3.13
CA ARG A 256 34.53 -23.60 -2.62
C ARG A 256 34.75 -24.24 -1.26
N LEU A 257 33.67 -24.54 -0.53
CA LEU A 257 33.74 -25.22 0.73
C LEU A 257 33.91 -26.73 0.55
N GLU A 258 34.48 -27.40 1.54
CA GLU A 258 34.57 -28.83 1.59
C GLU A 258 33.21 -29.53 1.52
N ALA A 259 33.16 -30.76 1.03
CA ALA A 259 31.92 -31.50 0.84
C ALA A 259 31.11 -31.66 2.15
N THR A 260 31.78 -31.77 3.27
CA THR A 260 31.17 -31.84 4.61
C THR A 260 30.51 -30.54 5.03
N ALA A 261 31.16 -29.41 4.80
CA ALA A 261 30.59 -28.07 5.03
C ALA A 261 29.37 -27.83 4.14
N ARG A 262 29.43 -28.20 2.86
CA ARG A 262 28.29 -28.10 1.93
C ARG A 262 27.10 -28.92 2.42
N ARG A 263 27.33 -30.17 2.89
CA ARG A 263 26.25 -30.99 3.47
C ARG A 263 25.66 -30.38 4.73
N ALA A 264 26.47 -29.74 5.60
CA ALA A 264 25.97 -29.03 6.76
C ALA A 264 25.07 -27.87 6.37
N LEU A 265 25.44 -27.10 5.34
CA LEU A 265 24.60 -26.02 4.80
C LEU A 265 23.29 -26.55 4.20
N ALA A 266 23.33 -27.66 3.42
CA ALA A 266 22.13 -28.28 2.88
C ALA A 266 21.20 -28.78 3.99
N THR A 267 21.75 -29.41 5.03
CA THR A 267 20.98 -29.85 6.22
C THR A 267 20.32 -28.66 6.92
N LEU A 268 21.04 -27.56 7.10
CA LEU A 268 20.48 -26.32 7.63
C LEU A 268 19.37 -25.76 6.73
N ALA A 269 19.54 -25.82 5.40
CA ALA A 269 18.55 -25.33 4.45
C ALA A 269 17.23 -26.13 4.51
N MET A 270 17.32 -27.45 4.71
CA MET A 270 16.16 -28.36 4.80
C MET A 270 15.37 -28.17 6.08
N SER A 271 15.98 -27.71 7.15
CA SER A 271 15.33 -27.59 8.45
C SER A 271 14.13 -26.66 8.49
N GLY A 272 14.03 -25.73 7.55
CA GLY A 272 12.93 -24.76 7.44
C GLY A 272 12.90 -23.69 8.54
N ALA A 273 13.66 -23.84 9.63
CA ALA A 273 13.69 -22.90 10.74
C ALA A 273 14.69 -21.76 10.50
N ALA A 274 14.42 -20.60 11.11
CA ALA A 274 15.27 -19.42 11.00
C ALA A 274 16.69 -19.64 11.56
N SER A 275 16.81 -20.50 12.60
CA SER A 275 18.09 -20.94 13.19
C SER A 275 17.98 -22.38 13.70
N GLN A 276 19.09 -23.06 13.77
CA GLN A 276 19.18 -24.43 14.28
C GLN A 276 20.29 -24.57 15.30
N PRO A 277 20.15 -25.48 16.28
CA PRO A 277 21.28 -25.86 17.14
C PRO A 277 22.43 -26.42 16.30
N VAL A 278 23.64 -25.92 16.54
CA VAL A 278 24.86 -26.33 15.80
C VAL A 278 25.03 -27.83 15.83
N HIS A 279 24.98 -28.48 17.02
CA HIS A 279 25.19 -29.92 17.19
C HIS A 279 24.23 -30.73 16.30
N ARG A 280 22.97 -30.35 16.20
CA ARG A 280 21.97 -31.03 15.40
C ARG A 280 22.32 -31.03 13.91
N VAL A 281 22.74 -29.88 13.38
CA VAL A 281 23.14 -29.74 11.98
C VAL A 281 24.38 -30.60 11.71
N LEU A 282 25.35 -30.58 12.61
CA LEU A 282 26.58 -31.36 12.47
C LEU A 282 26.34 -32.88 12.53
N ASP A 283 25.48 -33.34 13.42
CA ASP A 283 25.13 -34.77 13.56
C ASP A 283 24.45 -35.30 12.30
N ILE A 284 23.43 -34.61 11.76
CA ILE A 284 22.72 -34.99 10.54
C ILE A 284 23.66 -34.97 9.33
N ALA A 285 24.48 -33.91 9.21
CA ALA A 285 25.38 -33.72 8.09
C ALA A 285 26.62 -34.65 8.17
N ARG A 286 26.90 -35.23 9.31
CA ARG A 286 28.18 -35.89 9.65
C ARG A 286 29.36 -34.97 9.38
N ALA A 287 29.30 -33.76 9.91
CA ALA A 287 30.26 -32.67 9.73
C ALA A 287 30.90 -32.27 11.05
N ALA A 288 32.02 -31.55 10.99
CA ALA A 288 32.71 -31.01 12.16
C ALA A 288 32.35 -29.53 12.36
N LEU A 289 32.63 -28.98 13.57
CA LEU A 289 32.39 -27.56 13.83
C LEU A 289 33.19 -26.65 12.89
N THR A 290 34.43 -27.04 12.56
CA THR A 290 35.29 -26.33 11.63
C THR A 290 34.64 -26.11 10.27
N ASP A 291 33.78 -27.04 9.80
CA ASP A 291 33.05 -26.89 8.54
C ASP A 291 32.07 -25.72 8.57
N LEU A 292 31.42 -25.45 9.71
CA LEU A 292 30.55 -24.30 9.89
C LEU A 292 31.33 -23.01 10.16
N GLU A 293 32.49 -23.08 10.81
CA GLU A 293 33.38 -21.91 10.98
C GLU A 293 33.96 -21.46 9.63
N ASP A 294 34.24 -22.40 8.70
CA ASP A 294 34.63 -22.09 7.33
C ASP A 294 33.51 -21.40 6.55
N ALA A 295 32.28 -21.87 6.72
CA ALA A 295 31.11 -21.24 6.14
C ALA A 295 30.81 -19.85 6.74
N GLU A 296 31.09 -19.62 8.04
CA GLU A 296 30.99 -18.32 8.68
C GLU A 296 32.06 -17.35 8.16
N ARG A 297 33.30 -17.78 8.04
CA ARG A 297 34.39 -16.99 7.44
C ARG A 297 34.09 -16.61 5.97
N ALA A 298 33.37 -17.48 5.24
CA ALA A 298 32.89 -17.17 3.91
C ALA A 298 31.66 -16.22 3.90
N GLY A 299 31.13 -15.83 5.08
CA GLY A 299 29.96 -14.96 5.21
C GLY A 299 28.62 -15.61 4.82
N ILE A 300 28.53 -16.94 4.80
CA ILE A 300 27.33 -17.69 4.39
C ILE A 300 26.41 -17.90 5.57
N VAL A 301 26.95 -18.22 6.73
CA VAL A 301 26.20 -18.43 7.96
C VAL A 301 26.68 -17.50 9.08
N VAL A 302 25.92 -17.43 10.14
CA VAL A 302 26.25 -16.74 11.39
C VAL A 302 26.09 -17.73 12.54
N LEU A 303 27.14 -17.90 13.33
CA LEU A 303 27.13 -18.71 14.54
C LEU A 303 26.88 -17.80 15.75
N THR A 304 25.85 -18.10 16.55
CA THR A 304 25.50 -17.28 17.71
C THR A 304 24.98 -18.16 18.84
N HIS A 305 25.64 -18.17 20.00
CA HIS A 305 25.19 -18.87 21.19
C HIS A 305 24.79 -20.36 20.99
N GLY A 306 25.60 -21.09 20.18
CA GLY A 306 25.36 -22.52 19.91
C GLY A 306 24.28 -22.80 18.87
N THR A 307 23.80 -21.77 18.17
CA THR A 307 22.89 -21.89 17.03
C THR A 307 23.57 -21.40 15.74
N VAL A 308 23.11 -21.91 14.60
CA VAL A 308 23.53 -21.51 13.26
C VAL A 308 22.33 -21.06 12.44
N ARG A 309 22.53 -19.98 11.69
CA ARG A 309 21.54 -19.47 10.73
C ARG A 309 22.23 -18.96 9.46
N PHE A 310 21.52 -18.91 8.36
CA PHE A 310 22.03 -18.23 7.17
C PHE A 310 22.14 -16.73 7.39
N SER A 311 23.22 -16.10 6.90
CA SER A 311 23.40 -14.65 6.90
C SER A 311 22.34 -13.96 6.04
N HIS A 312 21.96 -14.56 4.91
CA HIS A 312 20.86 -14.12 4.05
C HIS A 312 20.00 -15.32 3.58
N PRO A 313 18.68 -15.17 3.44
CA PRO A 313 17.78 -16.27 3.00
C PRO A 313 18.17 -16.91 1.67
N LEU A 314 18.74 -16.15 0.73
CA LEU A 314 19.16 -16.66 -0.56
C LEU A 314 20.26 -17.74 -0.46
N TYR A 315 21.08 -17.72 0.58
CA TYR A 315 22.03 -18.80 0.82
C TYR A 315 21.34 -20.12 1.18
N ARG A 316 20.14 -20.04 1.79
CA ARG A 316 19.32 -21.24 2.01
C ARG A 316 18.92 -21.88 0.69
N SER A 317 18.43 -21.07 -0.24
CA SER A 317 18.08 -21.53 -1.59
C SER A 317 19.29 -22.11 -2.33
N ALA A 318 20.41 -21.36 -2.36
CA ALA A 318 21.64 -21.83 -3.01
C ALA A 318 22.13 -23.17 -2.42
N ALA A 319 22.17 -23.29 -1.08
CA ALA A 319 22.62 -24.50 -0.39
C ALA A 319 21.72 -25.71 -0.68
N TYR A 320 20.41 -25.51 -0.80
CA TYR A 320 19.45 -26.58 -1.10
C TYR A 320 19.56 -27.06 -2.55
N TRP A 321 19.58 -26.13 -3.51
CA TRP A 321 19.53 -26.47 -4.93
C TRP A 321 20.89 -26.89 -5.50
N THR A 322 22.01 -26.71 -4.81
CA THR A 322 23.34 -27.22 -5.21
C THR A 322 23.40 -28.75 -5.22
N PHE A 323 22.52 -29.42 -4.46
CA PHE A 323 22.49 -30.90 -4.40
C PHE A 323 21.54 -31.48 -5.42
N ASP A 324 21.91 -32.64 -5.98
CA ASP A 324 21.04 -33.38 -6.90
C ASP A 324 19.81 -33.97 -6.19
N PRO A 325 18.74 -34.36 -6.91
CA PRO A 325 17.51 -34.85 -6.29
C PRO A 325 17.72 -36.13 -5.43
N ALA A 326 18.65 -36.98 -5.73
CA ALA A 326 18.92 -38.20 -4.94
C ALA A 326 19.61 -37.88 -3.63
N GLU A 327 20.58 -36.96 -3.67
CA GLU A 327 21.26 -36.46 -2.49
C GLU A 327 20.29 -35.72 -1.55
N ARG A 328 19.40 -34.87 -2.10
CA ARG A 328 18.37 -34.20 -1.33
C ARG A 328 17.45 -35.19 -0.63
N ARG A 329 16.95 -36.25 -1.32
CA ARG A 329 16.12 -37.28 -0.70
C ARG A 329 16.85 -37.97 0.45
N ALA A 330 18.09 -38.37 0.27
CA ALA A 330 18.89 -39.01 1.31
C ALA A 330 19.13 -38.10 2.53
N LEU A 331 19.23 -36.77 2.33
CA LEU A 331 19.34 -35.79 3.41
C LEU A 331 18.00 -35.61 4.14
N HIS A 332 16.88 -35.54 3.41
CA HIS A 332 15.55 -35.50 4.01
C HIS A 332 15.24 -36.73 4.86
N GLU A 333 15.62 -37.94 4.39
CA GLU A 333 15.47 -39.18 5.16
C GLU A 333 16.22 -39.08 6.50
N ARG A 334 17.48 -38.64 6.49
CA ARG A 334 18.24 -38.40 7.73
C ARG A 334 17.69 -37.30 8.63
N CYS A 335 17.13 -36.27 8.04
CA CYS A 335 16.43 -35.21 8.81
C CYS A 335 15.20 -35.80 9.51
N ALA A 336 14.43 -36.64 8.83
CA ALA A 336 13.24 -37.30 9.37
C ALA A 336 13.57 -38.23 10.58
N ASP A 337 14.72 -38.92 10.53
CA ASP A 337 15.15 -39.86 11.59
C ASP A 337 15.36 -39.16 12.95
N VAL A 338 15.79 -37.89 12.94
CA VAL A 338 16.13 -37.13 14.15
C VAL A 338 15.10 -36.02 14.47
N GLU A 339 14.10 -35.79 13.59
CA GLU A 339 13.10 -34.77 13.79
C GLU A 339 12.05 -35.23 14.80
N SER A 340 11.89 -34.44 15.87
CA SER A 340 10.92 -34.70 16.93
C SER A 340 9.55 -34.09 16.67
N ASP A 341 9.49 -33.03 15.86
CA ASP A 341 8.26 -32.38 15.48
C ASP A 341 7.53 -33.22 14.43
N ALA A 342 6.29 -33.64 14.71
CA ALA A 342 5.54 -34.56 13.85
C ALA A 342 5.30 -34.00 12.44
N ILE A 343 4.98 -32.72 12.34
CA ILE A 343 4.72 -32.04 11.06
C ILE A 343 5.99 -32.00 10.21
N ARG A 344 7.10 -31.50 10.78
CA ARG A 344 8.38 -31.42 10.06
C ARG A 344 8.89 -32.79 9.67
N ARG A 345 8.75 -33.78 10.53
CA ARG A 345 9.12 -35.17 10.23
C ARG A 345 8.34 -35.71 9.05
N ALA A 346 7.00 -35.52 9.04
CA ALA A 346 6.15 -35.98 7.95
C ALA A 346 6.47 -35.27 6.62
N LEU A 347 6.78 -33.97 6.65
CA LEU A 347 7.23 -33.23 5.48
C LEU A 347 8.57 -33.77 4.95
N HIS A 348 9.54 -34.07 5.81
CA HIS A 348 10.79 -34.68 5.41
C HIS A 348 10.58 -36.06 4.80
N LEU A 349 9.71 -36.90 5.38
CA LEU A 349 9.36 -38.23 4.82
C LEU A 349 8.72 -38.08 3.43
N ALA A 350 7.83 -37.11 3.25
CA ALA A 350 7.21 -36.84 1.96
C ALA A 350 8.24 -36.37 0.89
N ASP A 351 9.18 -35.49 1.28
CA ASP A 351 10.23 -35.01 0.39
C ASP A 351 11.32 -36.07 0.11
N ALA A 352 11.45 -37.12 0.97
CA ALA A 352 12.31 -38.28 0.78
C ALA A 352 11.68 -39.36 -0.09
N ALA A 353 10.35 -39.41 -0.17
CA ALA A 353 9.63 -40.52 -0.84
C ALA A 353 9.97 -40.57 -2.33
N ALA A 354 10.38 -41.79 -2.78
CA ALA A 354 10.67 -42.05 -4.19
C ALA A 354 9.44 -42.55 -4.96
N ALA A 355 8.40 -42.99 -4.25
CA ALA A 355 7.15 -43.50 -4.81
C ALA A 355 6.00 -43.19 -3.84
N PRO A 356 4.73 -43.13 -4.29
CA PRO A 356 3.58 -42.88 -3.44
C PRO A 356 3.47 -43.92 -2.31
N ASP A 357 3.27 -43.42 -1.09
CA ASP A 357 3.01 -44.20 0.13
C ASP A 357 1.65 -43.76 0.72
N PRO A 358 0.58 -44.59 0.53
CA PRO A 358 -0.75 -44.25 1.04
C PRO A 358 -0.83 -44.16 2.58
N ALA A 359 0.04 -44.86 3.33
CA ALA A 359 0.05 -44.74 4.79
C ALA A 359 0.63 -43.40 5.21
N LEU A 360 1.70 -42.95 4.59
CA LEU A 360 2.25 -41.59 4.77
C LEU A 360 1.22 -40.53 4.32
N GLY A 361 0.55 -40.76 3.19
CA GLY A 361 -0.52 -39.88 2.70
C GLY A 361 -1.64 -39.70 3.70
N ALA A 362 -2.12 -40.78 4.35
CA ALA A 362 -3.15 -40.70 5.38
C ALA A 362 -2.67 -39.92 6.62
N HIS A 363 -1.45 -40.18 7.05
CA HIS A 363 -0.86 -39.45 8.18
C HIS A 363 -0.66 -37.95 7.90
N LEU A 364 -0.28 -37.59 6.65
CA LEU A 364 -0.19 -36.19 6.23
C LEU A 364 -1.55 -35.49 6.25
N CYS A 365 -2.67 -36.19 5.89
CA CYS A 365 -4.02 -35.66 6.01
C CYS A 365 -4.40 -35.34 7.47
N GLU A 366 -4.10 -36.26 8.40
CA GLU A 366 -4.36 -36.03 9.83
C GLU A 366 -3.61 -34.79 10.35
N LEU A 367 -2.34 -34.64 9.99
CA LEU A 367 -1.54 -33.49 10.37
C LEU A 367 -1.99 -32.21 9.68
N ALA A 368 -2.52 -32.28 8.44
CA ALA A 368 -3.10 -31.12 7.75
C ALA A 368 -4.36 -30.61 8.47
N ASP A 369 -5.24 -31.52 8.91
CA ASP A 369 -6.41 -31.16 9.70
C ASP A 369 -6.00 -30.57 11.08
N GLU A 370 -4.96 -31.09 11.69
CA GLU A 370 -4.43 -30.54 12.92
C GLU A 370 -3.86 -29.14 12.70
N ALA A 371 -3.02 -28.95 11.69
CA ALA A 371 -2.47 -27.65 11.35
C ALA A 371 -3.54 -26.61 11.04
N ALA A 372 -4.59 -26.99 10.32
CA ALA A 372 -5.74 -26.13 10.04
C ALA A 372 -6.47 -25.71 11.32
N ARG A 373 -6.70 -26.64 12.25
CA ARG A 373 -7.31 -26.33 13.57
C ARG A 373 -6.48 -25.33 14.40
N TRP A 374 -5.16 -25.34 14.25
CA TRP A 374 -4.26 -24.38 14.88
C TRP A 374 -4.07 -23.08 14.09
N GLY A 375 -4.81 -22.87 12.97
CA GLY A 375 -4.69 -21.68 12.12
C GLY A 375 -3.42 -21.65 11.25
N SER A 376 -2.69 -22.76 11.16
CA SER A 376 -1.47 -22.87 10.35
C SER A 376 -1.80 -23.27 8.90
N PHE A 377 -2.59 -22.46 8.22
CA PHE A 377 -3.20 -22.79 6.92
C PHE A 377 -2.20 -23.02 5.80
N THR A 378 -1.10 -22.26 5.77
CA THR A 378 -0.01 -22.51 4.79
C THR A 378 0.61 -23.90 4.98
N THR A 379 0.80 -24.32 6.24
CA THR A 379 1.29 -25.66 6.55
C THR A 379 0.26 -26.72 6.19
N ALA A 380 -1.02 -26.49 6.49
CA ALA A 380 -2.11 -27.39 6.10
C ALA A 380 -2.20 -27.57 4.60
N THR A 381 -2.07 -26.48 3.80
CA THR A 381 -2.01 -26.53 2.33
C THR A 381 -0.83 -27.37 1.84
N SER A 382 0.34 -27.19 2.45
CA SER A 382 1.54 -27.96 2.07
C SER A 382 1.42 -29.44 2.40
N LEU A 383 0.86 -29.78 3.56
CA LEU A 383 0.64 -31.16 4.01
C LEU A 383 -0.40 -31.87 3.14
N SER A 384 -1.54 -31.24 2.87
CA SER A 384 -2.61 -31.82 2.05
C SER A 384 -2.19 -32.02 0.59
N GLY A 385 -1.40 -31.10 0.03
CA GLY A 385 -0.81 -31.28 -1.31
C GLY A 385 0.13 -32.48 -1.37
N ARG A 386 1.05 -32.63 -0.41
CA ARG A 386 1.93 -33.81 -0.30
C ARG A 386 1.16 -35.09 0.01
N ALA A 387 0.08 -35.01 0.79
CA ALA A 387 -0.79 -36.15 1.03
C ALA A 387 -1.39 -36.66 -0.27
N ARG A 388 -1.91 -35.74 -1.12
CA ARG A 388 -2.44 -36.07 -2.43
C ARG A 388 -1.43 -36.83 -3.31
N ASP A 389 -0.18 -36.40 -3.34
CA ASP A 389 0.88 -37.00 -4.14
C ASP A 389 1.24 -38.43 -3.65
N ASN A 390 1.00 -38.71 -2.38
CA ASN A 390 1.21 -40.03 -1.76
C ASN A 390 -0.02 -40.94 -1.84
N MET A 391 -1.22 -40.44 -2.24
CA MET A 391 -2.40 -41.26 -2.43
C MET A 391 -2.38 -41.98 -3.78
N THR A 392 -2.83 -43.26 -3.82
CA THR A 392 -2.99 -44.05 -5.03
C THR A 392 -4.46 -44.14 -5.47
N ASP A 393 -5.38 -44.03 -4.55
CA ASP A 393 -6.83 -44.02 -4.81
C ASP A 393 -7.32 -42.64 -5.22
N GLU A 394 -8.17 -42.60 -6.27
CA GLU A 394 -8.66 -41.33 -6.81
C GLU A 394 -9.60 -40.58 -5.84
N THR A 395 -10.44 -41.30 -5.11
CA THR A 395 -11.34 -40.70 -4.12
C THR A 395 -10.55 -40.09 -2.96
N ALA A 396 -9.48 -40.76 -2.52
CA ALA A 396 -8.57 -40.24 -1.50
C ALA A 396 -7.84 -38.98 -2.01
N ARG A 397 -7.37 -38.95 -3.27
CA ARG A 397 -6.79 -37.75 -3.89
C ARG A 397 -7.76 -36.58 -3.92
N GLN A 398 -9.01 -36.84 -4.32
CA GLN A 398 -10.06 -35.80 -4.33
C GLN A 398 -10.34 -35.22 -2.94
N ARG A 399 -10.32 -36.06 -1.89
CA ARG A 399 -10.43 -35.56 -0.51
C ARG A 399 -9.26 -34.65 -0.13
N CYS A 400 -8.05 -35.03 -0.50
CA CYS A 400 -6.87 -34.18 -0.30
C CYS A 400 -6.97 -32.86 -1.08
N ASP A 401 -7.47 -32.89 -2.34
CA ASP A 401 -7.71 -31.68 -3.15
C ASP A 401 -8.74 -30.75 -2.47
N LEU A 402 -9.81 -31.32 -1.86
CA LEU A 402 -10.77 -30.52 -1.09
C LEU A 402 -10.14 -29.87 0.16
N MET A 403 -9.33 -30.62 0.90
CA MET A 403 -8.58 -30.09 2.03
C MET A 403 -7.61 -28.98 1.60
N THR A 404 -6.89 -29.21 0.48
CA THR A 404 -5.96 -28.22 -0.10
C THR A 404 -6.71 -26.96 -0.50
N ALA A 405 -7.87 -27.08 -1.16
CA ALA A 405 -8.68 -25.96 -1.57
C ALA A 405 -9.15 -25.11 -0.38
N GLN A 406 -9.63 -25.77 0.68
CA GLN A 406 -10.05 -25.07 1.90
C GLN A 406 -8.87 -24.39 2.59
N ALA A 407 -7.78 -25.11 2.82
CA ALA A 407 -6.60 -24.56 3.49
C ALA A 407 -5.95 -23.42 2.67
N ALA A 408 -5.96 -23.50 1.35
CA ALA A 408 -5.45 -22.45 0.47
C ALA A 408 -6.29 -21.16 0.56
N LEU A 409 -7.61 -21.26 0.63
CA LEU A 409 -8.49 -20.10 0.88
C LEU A 409 -8.17 -19.44 2.21
N ASP A 410 -8.08 -20.24 3.26
CA ASP A 410 -7.80 -19.76 4.61
C ASP A 410 -6.38 -19.16 4.72
N ALA A 411 -5.44 -19.62 3.89
CA ALA A 411 -4.09 -19.07 3.75
C ALA A 411 -4.02 -17.79 2.88
N GLY A 412 -5.12 -17.41 2.20
CA GLY A 412 -5.16 -16.26 1.29
C GLY A 412 -4.68 -16.54 -0.13
N ASN A 413 -4.71 -17.81 -0.57
CA ASN A 413 -4.39 -18.22 -1.94
C ASN A 413 -5.63 -18.78 -2.68
N PRO A 414 -6.56 -17.91 -3.15
CA PRO A 414 -7.74 -18.37 -3.87
C PRO A 414 -7.42 -18.99 -5.23
N ALA A 415 -6.29 -18.68 -5.84
CA ALA A 415 -5.90 -19.26 -7.13
C ALA A 415 -5.65 -20.77 -7.02
N LEU A 416 -4.90 -21.21 -6.02
CA LEU A 416 -4.69 -22.63 -5.75
C LEU A 416 -6.00 -23.35 -5.37
N ALA A 417 -6.83 -22.69 -4.57
CA ALA A 417 -8.14 -23.22 -4.22
C ALA A 417 -9.03 -23.45 -5.45
N ARG A 418 -9.04 -22.50 -6.39
CA ARG A 418 -9.77 -22.60 -7.67
C ARG A 418 -9.34 -23.83 -8.47
N VAL A 419 -8.04 -24.03 -8.64
CA VAL A 419 -7.50 -25.17 -9.38
C VAL A 419 -7.82 -26.50 -8.68
N SER A 420 -7.68 -26.53 -7.36
CA SER A 420 -7.98 -27.74 -6.57
C SER A 420 -9.46 -28.10 -6.63
N ILE A 421 -10.37 -27.12 -6.45
CA ILE A 421 -11.82 -27.37 -6.44
C ILE A 421 -12.38 -27.69 -7.84
N ALA A 422 -11.74 -27.19 -8.91
CA ALA A 422 -12.17 -27.46 -10.28
C ALA A 422 -12.09 -28.95 -10.66
N ARG A 423 -11.25 -29.72 -9.97
CA ARG A 423 -11.04 -31.16 -10.18
C ARG A 423 -12.07 -32.04 -9.48
N LEU A 424 -12.93 -31.46 -8.63
CA LEU A 424 -13.78 -32.25 -7.73
C LEU A 424 -15.20 -32.45 -8.28
N PRO A 425 -15.71 -33.70 -8.24
CA PRO A 425 -17.12 -33.97 -8.52
C PRO A 425 -17.99 -33.46 -7.36
N GLU A 426 -19.19 -32.99 -7.68
CA GLU A 426 -20.17 -32.56 -6.66
C GLU A 426 -20.58 -33.69 -5.71
N SER A 427 -20.49 -34.94 -6.16
CA SER A 427 -20.89 -36.12 -5.39
C SER A 427 -19.95 -36.42 -4.22
N LEU A 428 -18.74 -35.85 -4.18
CA LEU A 428 -17.74 -36.16 -3.14
C LEU A 428 -18.20 -35.69 -1.75
N ASP A 429 -18.55 -34.42 -1.63
CA ASP A 429 -19.11 -33.75 -0.45
C ASP A 429 -19.86 -32.51 -0.93
N PRO A 430 -21.16 -32.65 -1.28
CA PRO A 430 -21.89 -31.58 -1.94
C PRO A 430 -21.91 -30.26 -1.17
N ILE A 431 -21.94 -30.33 0.17
CA ILE A 431 -22.01 -29.13 1.02
C ILE A 431 -20.66 -28.43 1.05
N ARG A 432 -19.58 -29.15 1.35
CA ARG A 432 -18.23 -28.56 1.44
C ARG A 432 -17.71 -28.11 0.08
N VAL A 433 -17.94 -28.88 -0.98
CA VAL A 433 -17.54 -28.50 -2.34
C VAL A 433 -18.21 -27.18 -2.76
N ARG A 434 -19.52 -27.01 -2.49
CA ARG A 434 -20.23 -25.76 -2.77
C ARG A 434 -19.75 -24.62 -1.89
N ALA A 435 -19.50 -24.84 -0.62
CA ALA A 435 -18.97 -23.84 0.29
C ALA A 435 -17.62 -23.29 -0.17
N VAL A 436 -16.72 -24.18 -0.60
CA VAL A 436 -15.41 -23.78 -1.15
C VAL A 436 -15.56 -23.06 -2.49
N ARG A 437 -16.46 -23.51 -3.38
CA ARG A 437 -16.76 -22.80 -4.64
C ARG A 437 -17.31 -21.40 -4.39
N ALA A 438 -18.18 -21.25 -3.40
CA ALA A 438 -18.71 -19.96 -3.00
C ALA A 438 -17.59 -19.00 -2.49
N ALA A 439 -16.69 -19.50 -1.65
CA ALA A 439 -15.57 -18.72 -1.14
C ALA A 439 -14.56 -18.35 -2.25
N VAL A 440 -14.32 -19.24 -3.22
CA VAL A 440 -13.53 -18.92 -4.42
C VAL A 440 -14.21 -17.84 -5.25
N ALA A 441 -15.52 -17.96 -5.50
CA ALA A 441 -16.28 -16.95 -6.24
C ALA A 441 -16.27 -15.59 -5.51
N ASP A 442 -16.35 -15.60 -4.18
CA ASP A 442 -16.21 -14.38 -3.37
C ASP A 442 -14.83 -13.72 -3.55
N ALA A 443 -13.76 -14.51 -3.50
CA ALA A 443 -12.41 -14.02 -3.72
C ALA A 443 -12.19 -13.48 -5.15
N ASP A 444 -12.85 -14.09 -6.16
CA ASP A 444 -12.82 -13.64 -7.56
C ASP A 444 -13.70 -12.40 -7.83
N GLY A 445 -14.50 -11.97 -6.84
CA GLY A 445 -15.42 -10.84 -7.00
C GLY A 445 -16.79 -11.19 -7.61
N ASP A 446 -17.04 -12.47 -7.92
CA ASP A 446 -18.32 -12.95 -8.44
C ASP A 446 -19.32 -13.19 -7.30
N LEU A 447 -19.92 -12.07 -6.84
CA LEU A 447 -20.85 -12.09 -5.71
C LEU A 447 -22.09 -12.92 -6.00
N VAL A 448 -22.62 -12.88 -7.23
CA VAL A 448 -23.85 -13.59 -7.60
C VAL A 448 -23.62 -15.09 -7.41
N ARG A 449 -22.57 -15.60 -8.02
CA ARG A 449 -22.22 -17.02 -7.92
C ARG A 449 -21.88 -17.43 -6.49
N SER A 450 -21.19 -16.57 -5.76
CA SER A 450 -20.86 -16.81 -4.35
C SER A 450 -22.11 -17.01 -3.50
N VAL A 451 -23.07 -16.09 -3.59
CA VAL A 451 -24.34 -16.18 -2.84
C VAL A 451 -25.19 -17.39 -3.27
N GLU A 452 -25.23 -17.69 -4.57
CA GLU A 452 -25.93 -18.88 -5.09
C GLU A 452 -25.36 -20.18 -4.50
N GLU A 453 -24.05 -20.34 -4.53
CA GLU A 453 -23.39 -21.55 -4.02
C GLU A 453 -23.50 -21.66 -2.49
N TRP A 454 -23.36 -20.54 -1.71
CA TRP A 454 -23.62 -20.54 -0.28
C TRP A 454 -25.06 -20.91 0.05
N THR A 455 -26.03 -20.34 -0.69
CA THR A 455 -27.45 -20.64 -0.51
C THR A 455 -27.73 -22.12 -0.79
N ALA A 456 -27.13 -22.67 -1.84
CA ALA A 456 -27.29 -24.09 -2.20
C ALA A 456 -26.67 -25.03 -1.14
N ALA A 457 -25.47 -24.67 -0.63
CA ALA A 457 -24.82 -25.42 0.45
C ALA A 457 -25.67 -25.43 1.73
N ALA A 458 -26.18 -24.26 2.12
CA ALA A 458 -27.03 -24.10 3.29
C ALA A 458 -28.34 -24.90 3.17
N ARG A 459 -28.98 -24.87 1.99
CA ARG A 459 -30.22 -25.67 1.75
C ARG A 459 -29.98 -27.16 1.83
N LEU A 460 -28.83 -27.66 1.37
CA LEU A 460 -28.46 -29.06 1.49
C LEU A 460 -28.23 -29.48 2.93
N ALA A 461 -27.62 -28.60 3.75
CA ALA A 461 -27.35 -28.88 5.15
C ALA A 461 -28.57 -28.74 6.05
N ARG A 462 -29.59 -27.94 5.68
CA ARG A 462 -30.68 -27.46 6.53
C ARG A 462 -31.39 -28.53 7.36
N THR A 463 -31.60 -29.73 6.81
CA THR A 463 -32.34 -30.81 7.48
C THR A 463 -31.44 -31.82 8.16
N SER A 464 -30.21 -32.00 7.71
CA SER A 464 -29.24 -32.97 8.26
C SER A 464 -28.39 -32.35 9.37
N ASP A 465 -28.03 -31.07 9.21
CA ASP A 465 -27.21 -30.32 10.17
C ASP A 465 -27.61 -28.81 10.11
N PRO A 466 -28.61 -28.40 10.91
CA PRO A 466 -29.06 -27.01 10.95
C PRO A 466 -27.96 -26.02 11.35
N ASN A 467 -27.05 -26.41 12.24
CA ASN A 467 -25.93 -25.54 12.65
C ASN A 467 -24.97 -25.30 11.50
N LEU A 468 -24.63 -26.33 10.72
CA LEU A 468 -23.81 -26.18 9.52
C LEU A 468 -24.51 -25.28 8.48
N ALA A 469 -25.83 -25.42 8.31
CA ALA A 469 -26.59 -24.54 7.43
C ALA A 469 -26.53 -23.07 7.88
N ALA A 470 -26.63 -22.83 9.18
CA ALA A 470 -26.49 -21.50 9.77
C ALA A 470 -25.08 -20.94 9.56
N ASP A 471 -24.03 -21.75 9.71
CA ASP A 471 -22.65 -21.33 9.43
C ASP A 471 -22.44 -20.88 7.98
N GLN A 472 -23.06 -21.58 7.01
CA GLN A 472 -23.02 -21.18 5.60
C GLN A 472 -23.72 -19.82 5.39
N VAL A 473 -24.89 -19.62 5.99
CA VAL A 473 -25.66 -18.36 5.92
C VAL A 473 -24.89 -17.22 6.59
N ILE A 474 -24.32 -17.45 7.75
CA ILE A 474 -23.56 -16.46 8.50
C ILE A 474 -22.31 -16.05 7.70
N THR A 475 -21.59 -17.01 7.12
CA THR A 475 -20.40 -16.74 6.30
C THR A 475 -20.72 -15.94 5.05
N ALA A 476 -21.80 -16.32 4.35
CA ALA A 476 -22.31 -15.54 3.21
C ALA A 476 -22.74 -14.13 3.63
N GLY A 477 -23.44 -14.02 4.75
CA GLY A 477 -23.88 -12.74 5.31
C GLY A 477 -22.69 -11.83 5.67
N VAL A 478 -21.65 -12.38 6.28
CA VAL A 478 -20.39 -11.64 6.57
C VAL A 478 -19.75 -11.14 5.27
N ALA A 479 -19.67 -11.97 4.23
CA ALA A 479 -19.11 -11.57 2.94
C ALA A 479 -19.92 -10.42 2.31
N LEU A 480 -21.25 -10.49 2.38
CA LEU A 480 -22.15 -9.45 1.88
C LEU A 480 -22.03 -8.14 2.68
N VAL A 481 -21.94 -8.22 4.01
CA VAL A 481 -21.75 -7.03 4.87
C VAL A 481 -20.40 -6.35 4.59
N ARG A 482 -19.33 -7.11 4.42
CA ARG A 482 -18.01 -6.57 4.06
C ARG A 482 -18.02 -5.82 2.74
N ARG A 483 -18.88 -6.21 1.81
CA ARG A 483 -19.04 -5.58 0.49
C ARG A 483 -20.10 -4.48 0.47
N VAL A 484 -20.75 -4.25 1.62
CA VAL A 484 -21.85 -3.26 1.76
C VAL A 484 -23.09 -3.64 0.92
N GLU A 485 -23.26 -4.92 0.62
CA GLU A 485 -24.42 -5.48 -0.15
C GLU A 485 -25.52 -5.94 0.81
N LEU A 486 -25.97 -5.03 1.68
CA LEU A 486 -26.88 -5.33 2.80
C LEU A 486 -28.25 -5.88 2.38
N PRO A 487 -28.92 -5.42 1.29
CA PRO A 487 -30.20 -5.98 0.85
C PRO A 487 -30.11 -7.48 0.46
N GLN A 488 -28.96 -7.92 -0.02
CA GLN A 488 -28.74 -9.32 -0.40
C GLN A 488 -28.75 -10.26 0.81
N VAL A 489 -28.39 -9.75 2.01
CA VAL A 489 -28.45 -10.53 3.25
C VAL A 489 -29.90 -10.93 3.57
N GLN A 490 -30.86 -10.02 3.41
CA GLN A 490 -32.28 -10.31 3.62
C GLN A 490 -32.80 -11.35 2.62
N THR A 491 -32.39 -11.23 1.38
CA THR A 491 -32.70 -12.21 0.32
C THR A 491 -32.13 -13.59 0.67
N LEU A 492 -30.89 -13.65 1.17
CA LEU A 492 -30.24 -14.89 1.59
C LEU A 492 -30.96 -15.56 2.76
N LEU A 493 -31.30 -14.81 3.82
CA LEU A 493 -32.02 -15.30 4.99
C LEU A 493 -33.39 -15.88 4.58
N ALA A 494 -34.13 -15.16 3.75
CA ALA A 494 -35.45 -15.63 3.23
C ALA A 494 -35.30 -16.86 2.33
N ALA A 495 -34.23 -16.94 1.52
CA ALA A 495 -34.03 -18.03 0.58
C ALA A 495 -33.71 -19.38 1.24
N VAL A 496 -33.01 -19.35 2.39
CA VAL A 496 -32.61 -20.60 3.09
C VAL A 496 -33.70 -21.08 4.03
N ASP A 497 -34.49 -20.19 4.63
CA ASP A 497 -35.60 -20.51 5.54
C ASP A 497 -35.14 -21.43 6.70
N LEU A 498 -34.19 -20.92 7.48
CA LEU A 498 -33.61 -21.64 8.63
C LEU A 498 -34.66 -21.81 9.77
N ASP A 499 -34.75 -23.01 10.32
CA ASP A 499 -35.41 -23.19 11.61
C ASP A 499 -34.48 -22.70 12.74
N VAL A 500 -34.57 -21.40 13.09
CA VAL A 500 -33.74 -20.78 14.09
C VAL A 500 -33.87 -21.47 15.46
N SER A 501 -35.02 -22.11 15.75
CA SER A 501 -35.23 -22.78 17.05
C SER A 501 -34.42 -24.07 17.20
N ALA A 502 -33.96 -24.64 16.09
CA ALA A 502 -33.13 -25.84 16.05
C ALA A 502 -31.61 -25.55 16.17
N LEU A 503 -31.22 -24.26 16.14
CA LEU A 503 -29.81 -23.86 16.23
C LEU A 503 -29.33 -23.80 17.69
N ASP A 504 -28.04 -23.92 17.87
CA ASP A 504 -27.45 -23.57 19.17
C ASP A 504 -27.54 -22.05 19.49
N PRO A 505 -27.42 -21.65 20.78
CA PRO A 505 -27.65 -20.27 21.20
C PRO A 505 -26.76 -19.24 20.50
N ALA A 506 -25.49 -19.56 20.23
CA ALA A 506 -24.57 -18.64 19.60
C ALA A 506 -24.98 -18.36 18.15
N ARG A 507 -25.34 -19.40 17.37
CA ARG A 507 -25.81 -19.27 15.99
C ARG A 507 -27.15 -18.57 15.90
N GLN A 508 -28.08 -18.87 16.84
CA GLN A 508 -29.35 -18.11 16.95
C GLN A 508 -29.07 -16.61 17.09
N THR A 509 -28.13 -16.26 17.98
CA THR A 509 -27.75 -14.88 18.22
C THR A 509 -27.09 -14.24 17.00
N MET A 510 -26.16 -14.93 16.35
CA MET A 510 -25.49 -14.40 15.14
C MET A 510 -26.44 -14.15 13.98
N VAL A 511 -27.37 -15.08 13.72
CA VAL A 511 -28.41 -14.90 12.69
C VAL A 511 -29.33 -13.72 13.02
N ALA A 512 -29.76 -13.58 14.29
CA ALA A 512 -30.58 -12.45 14.72
C ALA A 512 -29.81 -11.11 14.60
N VAL A 513 -28.54 -11.04 15.01
CA VAL A 513 -27.70 -9.84 14.88
C VAL A 513 -27.50 -9.48 13.40
N LEU A 514 -27.26 -10.46 12.55
CA LEU A 514 -27.09 -10.25 11.11
C LEU A 514 -28.39 -9.70 10.49
N ASP A 515 -29.54 -10.26 10.80
CA ASP A 515 -30.85 -9.74 10.38
C ASP A 515 -31.07 -8.31 10.88
N GLY A 516 -30.90 -8.10 12.19
CA GLY A 516 -31.11 -6.78 12.80
C GLY A 516 -30.20 -5.70 12.22
N CYS A 517 -28.88 -5.98 12.11
CA CYS A 517 -27.95 -4.99 11.58
C CYS A 517 -28.22 -4.61 10.13
N THR A 518 -28.59 -5.59 9.27
CA THR A 518 -28.88 -5.33 7.87
C THR A 518 -30.21 -4.61 7.66
N ARG A 519 -31.22 -4.90 8.46
CA ARG A 519 -32.50 -4.16 8.48
C ARG A 519 -32.27 -2.71 8.92
N LEU A 520 -31.56 -2.50 10.03
CA LEU A 520 -31.25 -1.15 10.53
C LEU A 520 -30.43 -0.35 9.50
N ALA A 521 -29.42 -0.96 8.93
CA ALA A 521 -28.60 -0.31 7.92
C ALA A 521 -29.37 -0.08 6.60
N SER A 522 -30.41 -0.81 6.31
CA SER A 522 -31.32 -0.60 5.16
C SER A 522 -32.50 0.31 5.48
N GLY A 523 -32.55 0.91 6.68
CA GLY A 523 -33.58 1.87 7.08
C GLY A 523 -34.84 1.30 7.65
N GLN A 524 -34.90 0.02 7.87
CA GLN A 524 -36.02 -0.61 8.55
C GLN A 524 -35.82 -0.50 10.08
N ILE A 525 -36.05 0.72 10.62
CA ILE A 525 -35.85 0.99 12.05
C ILE A 525 -37.14 0.70 12.79
N ASP A 526 -37.37 -0.56 13.08
CA ASP A 526 -38.46 -1.02 13.95
C ASP A 526 -37.91 -1.66 15.23
N GLU A 527 -38.78 -1.85 16.21
CA GLU A 527 -38.43 -2.44 17.52
C GLU A 527 -37.83 -3.85 17.35
N ALA A 528 -38.29 -4.62 16.38
CA ALA A 528 -37.82 -5.98 16.12
C ALA A 528 -36.36 -5.95 15.59
N ALA A 529 -36.03 -5.06 14.67
CA ALA A 529 -34.67 -4.91 14.16
C ALA A 529 -33.71 -4.41 15.24
N ILE A 530 -34.14 -3.44 16.07
CA ILE A 530 -33.33 -2.94 17.19
C ILE A 530 -33.07 -4.07 18.19
N THR A 531 -34.11 -4.81 18.59
CA THR A 531 -34.00 -5.92 19.55
C THR A 531 -33.12 -7.05 18.99
N SER A 532 -33.27 -7.39 17.71
CA SER A 532 -32.45 -8.41 17.03
C SER A 532 -30.97 -8.01 17.01
N PHE A 533 -30.66 -6.76 16.68
CA PHE A 533 -29.28 -6.28 16.70
C PHE A 533 -28.69 -6.22 18.12
N ALA A 534 -29.47 -5.76 19.11
CA ALA A 534 -29.04 -5.65 20.52
C ALA A 534 -28.60 -7.00 21.13
N ARG A 535 -28.98 -8.11 20.52
CA ARG A 535 -28.51 -9.44 20.94
C ARG A 535 -27.01 -9.64 20.79
N TYR A 536 -26.26 -8.73 20.07
CA TYR A 536 -24.79 -8.78 20.07
C TYR A 536 -24.20 -8.81 21.48
N GLU A 537 -24.86 -8.23 22.47
CA GLU A 537 -24.44 -8.27 23.85
C GLU A 537 -24.39 -9.70 24.41
N GLU A 538 -25.22 -10.61 23.92
CA GLU A 538 -25.18 -12.03 24.29
C GLU A 538 -23.85 -12.66 23.86
N LEU A 539 -23.38 -12.37 22.64
CA LEU A 539 -22.05 -12.78 22.16
C LEU A 539 -20.92 -12.16 22.99
N MET A 540 -21.06 -10.90 23.37
CA MET A 540 -20.04 -10.21 24.16
C MET A 540 -20.00 -10.66 25.65
N ARG A 541 -20.99 -11.43 26.12
CA ARG A 541 -20.98 -12.08 27.45
C ARG A 541 -20.33 -13.45 27.44
N LEU A 542 -20.09 -14.07 26.29
CA LEU A 542 -19.35 -15.32 26.19
C LEU A 542 -17.94 -15.15 26.76
N ASP A 543 -17.39 -16.20 27.34
CA ASP A 543 -15.97 -16.18 27.71
C ASP A 543 -15.07 -16.13 26.46
N ASP A 544 -13.77 -16.00 26.67
CA ASP A 544 -12.83 -15.79 25.56
C ASP A 544 -12.65 -17.06 24.70
N ASP A 545 -12.82 -18.25 25.25
CA ASP A 545 -12.75 -19.51 24.52
C ASP A 545 -13.99 -19.73 23.64
N ASP A 546 -15.16 -19.47 24.18
CA ASP A 546 -16.43 -19.59 23.48
C ASP A 546 -16.62 -18.48 22.43
N LEU A 547 -16.05 -17.29 22.63
CA LEU A 547 -16.10 -16.18 21.67
C LEU A 547 -15.13 -16.37 20.50
N ALA A 548 -13.99 -17.01 20.71
CA ALA A 548 -12.92 -17.14 19.71
C ALA A 548 -13.37 -17.69 18.34
N PRO A 549 -14.24 -18.71 18.24
CA PRO A 549 -14.74 -19.18 16.95
C PRO A 549 -15.57 -18.14 16.18
N HIS A 550 -16.09 -17.13 16.87
CA HIS A 550 -17.01 -16.13 16.33
C HIS A 550 -16.34 -14.75 16.05
N LEU A 551 -15.03 -14.63 16.25
CA LEU A 551 -14.30 -13.36 16.12
C LEU A 551 -14.44 -12.72 14.74
N THR A 552 -14.47 -13.52 13.67
CA THR A 552 -14.65 -13.02 12.31
C THR A 552 -16.01 -12.33 12.13
N PHE A 553 -17.08 -12.92 12.70
CA PHE A 553 -18.40 -12.32 12.70
C PHE A 553 -18.43 -11.03 13.53
N VAL A 554 -17.90 -11.07 14.74
CA VAL A 554 -17.88 -9.91 15.65
C VAL A 554 -17.11 -8.74 15.04
N ALA A 555 -15.93 -9.02 14.46
CA ALA A 555 -15.11 -8.00 13.82
C ALA A 555 -15.74 -7.40 12.56
N SER A 556 -16.43 -8.22 11.76
CA SER A 556 -16.93 -7.82 10.45
C SER A 556 -18.35 -7.27 10.47
N VAL A 557 -19.18 -7.70 11.43
CA VAL A 557 -20.59 -7.31 11.52
C VAL A 557 -20.83 -6.42 12.74
N VAL A 558 -20.49 -6.88 13.94
CA VAL A 558 -20.82 -6.17 15.18
C VAL A 558 -20.05 -4.84 15.29
N GLY A 559 -18.73 -4.87 15.21
CA GLY A 559 -17.88 -3.69 15.38
C GLY A 559 -18.23 -2.54 14.42
N PRO A 560 -18.20 -2.78 13.07
CA PRO A 560 -18.56 -1.76 12.10
C PRO A 560 -20.01 -1.27 12.23
N SER A 561 -20.97 -2.15 12.55
CA SER A 561 -22.37 -1.75 12.76
C SER A 561 -22.54 -0.85 13.96
N LEU A 562 -21.87 -1.14 15.08
CA LEU A 562 -21.86 -0.28 16.28
C LEU A 562 -21.29 1.11 15.95
N ALA A 563 -20.19 1.17 15.20
CA ALA A 563 -19.61 2.43 14.76
C ALA A 563 -20.56 3.20 13.82
N LEU A 564 -21.23 2.49 12.91
CA LEU A 564 -22.23 3.05 12.00
C LEU A 564 -23.43 3.60 12.76
N PHE A 565 -23.95 2.86 13.76
CA PHE A 565 -25.08 3.25 14.61
C PHE A 565 -24.67 4.14 15.80
N ARG A 566 -23.44 4.67 15.81
CA ARG A 566 -22.91 5.64 16.79
C ARG A 566 -22.77 5.16 18.23
N GLN A 567 -22.73 3.87 18.43
CA GLN A 567 -22.40 3.28 19.72
C GLN A 567 -20.87 3.17 19.88
N HIS A 568 -20.17 4.31 19.86
CA HIS A 568 -18.71 4.37 19.76
C HIS A 568 -17.99 3.71 20.92
N ASP A 569 -18.49 3.87 22.14
CA ASP A 569 -17.90 3.22 23.32
C ASP A 569 -18.01 1.70 23.21
N ALA A 570 -19.18 1.19 22.82
CA ALA A 570 -19.38 -0.24 22.60
C ALA A 570 -18.52 -0.76 21.43
N ALA A 571 -18.43 0.00 20.32
CA ALA A 571 -17.58 -0.36 19.19
C ALA A 571 -16.09 -0.45 19.59
N THR A 572 -15.61 0.48 20.43
CA THR A 572 -14.25 0.48 20.96
C THR A 572 -13.99 -0.74 21.83
N VAL A 573 -14.89 -1.04 22.76
CA VAL A 573 -14.79 -2.21 23.64
C VAL A 573 -14.75 -3.52 22.83
N VAL A 574 -15.58 -3.61 21.79
CA VAL A 574 -15.61 -4.77 20.88
C VAL A 574 -14.28 -4.88 20.13
N ALA A 575 -13.80 -3.80 19.51
CA ALA A 575 -12.55 -3.81 18.76
C ALA A 575 -11.34 -4.20 19.63
N ASP A 576 -11.25 -3.65 20.84
CA ASP A 576 -10.15 -3.95 21.77
C ASP A 576 -10.18 -5.40 22.27
N ARG A 577 -11.37 -5.97 22.49
CA ARG A 577 -11.50 -7.37 22.87
C ARG A 577 -11.13 -8.29 21.71
N VAL A 578 -11.62 -8.00 20.51
CA VAL A 578 -11.30 -8.78 19.30
C VAL A 578 -9.79 -8.78 19.04
N ASP A 579 -9.11 -7.63 19.12
CA ASP A 579 -7.67 -7.54 18.89
C ASP A 579 -6.87 -8.37 19.89
N ARG A 580 -7.21 -8.27 21.16
CA ARG A 580 -6.56 -9.05 22.22
C ARG A 580 -6.68 -10.55 21.93
N LEU A 581 -7.88 -11.04 21.62
CA LEU A 581 -8.13 -12.44 21.30
C LEU A 581 -7.46 -12.87 19.99
N ALA A 582 -7.47 -11.99 18.97
CA ALA A 582 -6.80 -12.25 17.70
C ALA A 582 -5.30 -12.47 17.85
N VAL A 583 -4.64 -11.67 18.68
CA VAL A 583 -3.21 -11.84 19.01
C VAL A 583 -2.98 -13.14 19.78
N GLN A 584 -3.80 -13.43 20.81
CA GLN A 584 -3.67 -14.65 21.63
C GLN A 584 -3.90 -15.94 20.82
N ARG A 585 -4.82 -15.90 19.85
CA ARG A 585 -5.23 -17.05 19.04
C ARG A 585 -4.56 -17.09 17.66
N THR A 586 -3.69 -16.15 17.35
CA THR A 586 -2.98 -16.03 16.06
C THR A 586 -3.96 -15.94 14.87
N LEU A 587 -4.99 -15.08 15.00
CA LEU A 587 -6.03 -14.82 14.00
C LEU A 587 -5.89 -13.41 13.38
N PRO A 588 -4.83 -13.13 12.62
CA PRO A 588 -4.56 -11.77 12.12
C PRO A 588 -5.59 -11.26 11.11
N THR A 589 -6.40 -12.14 10.53
CA THR A 589 -7.40 -11.80 9.50
C THR A 589 -8.53 -10.91 9.98
N VAL A 590 -8.74 -10.79 11.29
CA VAL A 590 -9.76 -9.90 11.87
C VAL A 590 -9.25 -8.46 12.11
N LEU A 591 -7.93 -8.26 12.21
CA LEU A 591 -7.32 -6.96 12.51
C LEU A 591 -7.64 -5.85 11.50
N PRO A 592 -7.70 -6.09 10.17
CA PRO A 592 -8.13 -5.05 9.22
C PRO A 592 -9.54 -4.52 9.51
N MET A 593 -10.42 -5.36 10.04
CA MET A 593 -11.79 -4.97 10.35
C MET A 593 -11.88 -4.15 11.64
N THR A 594 -11.09 -4.49 12.67
CA THR A 594 -11.03 -3.70 13.91
C THR A 594 -10.40 -2.34 13.67
N GLU A 595 -9.35 -2.26 12.85
CA GLU A 595 -8.79 -0.99 12.42
C GLU A 595 -9.78 -0.15 11.59
N SER A 596 -10.55 -0.78 10.68
CA SER A 596 -11.63 -0.10 9.96
C SER A 596 -12.68 0.47 10.93
N THR A 597 -13.07 -0.28 11.95
CA THR A 597 -14.00 0.15 13.00
C THR A 597 -13.47 1.38 13.75
N ARG A 598 -12.19 1.37 14.16
CA ARG A 598 -11.55 2.53 14.80
C ARG A 598 -11.51 3.75 13.88
N GLY A 599 -11.22 3.52 12.60
CA GLY A 599 -11.27 4.57 11.58
C GLY A 599 -12.67 5.20 11.47
N MET A 600 -13.73 4.40 11.47
CA MET A 600 -15.12 4.87 11.44
C MET A 600 -15.48 5.68 12.68
N ILE A 601 -15.01 5.27 13.86
CA ILE A 601 -15.20 6.03 15.11
C ILE A 601 -14.49 7.38 15.01
N ALA A 602 -13.23 7.40 14.60
CA ALA A 602 -12.40 8.60 14.51
C ALA A 602 -12.87 9.58 13.42
N PHE A 603 -13.46 9.09 12.34
CA PHE A 603 -13.86 9.88 11.16
C PHE A 603 -14.73 11.09 11.47
N ARG A 604 -15.46 11.08 12.56
CA ARG A 604 -16.41 12.16 12.92
C ARG A 604 -15.79 13.33 13.67
N GLY A 605 -14.64 13.11 14.34
CA GLY A 605 -14.00 14.14 15.16
C GLY A 605 -12.49 14.31 14.96
N ASN A 606 -11.81 13.28 14.50
CA ASN A 606 -10.36 13.29 14.26
C ASN A 606 -10.03 12.66 12.91
N ILE A 607 -10.11 13.49 11.87
CA ILE A 607 -9.94 13.04 10.49
C ILE A 607 -8.54 12.49 10.22
N ALA A 608 -7.51 13.05 10.88
CA ALA A 608 -6.14 12.57 10.72
C ALA A 608 -5.94 11.16 11.33
N ALA A 609 -6.52 10.91 12.51
CA ALA A 609 -6.50 9.58 13.11
C ALA A 609 -7.31 8.58 12.29
N ALA A 610 -8.45 8.99 11.74
CA ALA A 610 -9.25 8.15 10.85
C ALA A 610 -8.44 7.70 9.63
N LEU A 611 -7.70 8.64 9.01
CA LEU A 611 -6.83 8.33 7.89
C LEU A 611 -5.81 7.25 8.26
N ALA A 612 -5.10 7.42 9.38
CA ALA A 612 -4.09 6.47 9.82
C ALA A 612 -4.68 5.06 10.04
N HIS A 613 -5.85 4.95 10.67
CA HIS A 613 -6.54 3.68 10.88
C HIS A 613 -6.95 3.00 9.56
N PHE A 614 -7.50 3.75 8.59
CA PHE A 614 -7.89 3.18 7.31
C PHE A 614 -6.68 2.77 6.45
N GLU A 615 -5.58 3.53 6.48
CA GLU A 615 -4.32 3.17 5.84
C GLU A 615 -3.73 1.90 6.47
N GLN A 616 -3.77 1.78 7.80
CA GLN A 616 -3.33 0.59 8.53
C GLN A 616 -4.20 -0.63 8.19
N ALA A 617 -5.53 -0.49 8.19
CA ALA A 617 -6.46 -1.56 7.82
C ALA A 617 -6.17 -2.11 6.41
N ARG A 618 -5.96 -1.21 5.46
CA ARG A 618 -5.61 -1.57 4.08
C ARG A 618 -4.26 -2.26 3.99
N SER A 619 -3.24 -1.74 4.68
CA SER A 619 -1.90 -2.34 4.71
C SER A 619 -1.93 -3.75 5.28
N LEU A 620 -2.65 -3.97 6.40
CA LEU A 620 -2.83 -5.28 7.01
C LEU A 620 -3.55 -6.25 6.06
N ALA A 621 -4.64 -5.82 5.41
CA ALA A 621 -5.39 -6.65 4.47
C ALA A 621 -4.51 -7.12 3.28
N LEU A 622 -3.71 -6.21 2.73
CA LEU A 622 -2.77 -6.53 1.65
C LEU A 622 -1.66 -7.47 2.13
N ALA A 623 -1.09 -7.21 3.31
CA ALA A 623 -0.05 -8.07 3.90
C ALA A 623 -0.55 -9.49 4.19
N LEU A 624 -1.85 -9.65 4.47
CA LEU A 624 -2.49 -10.95 4.68
C LEU A 624 -2.92 -11.64 3.36
N GLY A 625 -2.78 -10.99 2.20
CA GLY A 625 -3.25 -11.51 0.92
C GLY A 625 -4.78 -11.54 0.76
N HIS A 626 -5.51 -10.79 1.58
CA HIS A 626 -6.97 -10.72 1.60
C HIS A 626 -7.48 -9.30 1.27
N PRO A 627 -7.40 -8.84 0.03
CA PRO A 627 -7.77 -7.47 -0.34
C PRO A 627 -9.25 -7.14 -0.03
N THR A 628 -10.12 -8.14 0.01
CA THR A 628 -11.55 -7.95 0.37
C THR A 628 -11.73 -7.48 1.82
N LEU A 629 -10.77 -7.72 2.71
CA LEU A 629 -10.81 -7.22 4.09
C LEU A 629 -10.59 -5.72 4.19
N SER A 630 -10.10 -5.06 3.15
CA SER A 630 -9.92 -3.60 3.10
C SER A 630 -11.12 -2.85 2.53
N THR A 631 -12.20 -3.54 2.13
CA THR A 631 -13.32 -2.93 1.40
C THR A 631 -13.94 -1.76 2.16
N ILE A 632 -14.21 -1.92 3.47
CA ILE A 632 -14.74 -0.85 4.32
C ILE A 632 -13.71 0.28 4.45
N ALA A 633 -12.46 -0.07 4.75
CA ALA A 633 -11.39 0.91 4.84
C ALA A 633 -11.21 1.71 3.55
N ASP A 634 -11.21 1.06 2.39
CA ASP A 634 -11.08 1.71 1.09
C ASP A 634 -12.22 2.70 0.81
N THR A 635 -13.44 2.34 1.21
CA THR A 635 -14.63 3.18 1.06
C THR A 635 -14.48 4.48 1.86
N TYR A 636 -14.04 4.41 3.11
CA TYR A 636 -13.86 5.58 3.97
C TYR A 636 -12.55 6.33 3.71
N LEU A 637 -11.50 5.63 3.25
CA LEU A 637 -10.18 6.21 2.96
C LEU A 637 -10.28 7.35 1.95
N GLY A 638 -10.99 7.12 0.84
CA GLY A 638 -11.17 8.12 -0.20
C GLY A 638 -11.83 9.39 0.34
N VAL A 639 -12.96 9.24 1.04
CA VAL A 639 -13.70 10.37 1.64
C VAL A 639 -12.84 11.11 2.68
N THR A 640 -12.05 10.38 3.49
CA THR A 640 -11.14 10.95 4.48
C THR A 640 -10.02 11.75 3.82
N GLN A 641 -9.40 11.21 2.75
CA GLN A 641 -8.41 11.90 1.94
C GLN A 641 -8.98 13.17 1.28
N ALA A 642 -10.20 13.08 0.73
CA ALA A 642 -10.88 14.20 0.13
C ALA A 642 -11.15 15.33 1.12
N GLN A 643 -11.58 15.00 2.33
CA GLN A 643 -11.83 15.96 3.40
C GLN A 643 -10.57 16.68 3.87
N LEU A 644 -9.42 15.99 3.87
CA LEU A 644 -8.10 16.56 4.14
C LEU A 644 -7.52 17.34 2.94
N GLY A 645 -8.17 17.30 1.78
CA GLY A 645 -7.70 17.93 0.55
C GLY A 645 -6.48 17.21 -0.06
N ARG A 646 -6.31 15.92 0.18
CA ARG A 646 -5.18 15.15 -0.35
C ARG A 646 -5.44 14.72 -1.80
N PRO A 647 -4.47 14.90 -2.74
CA PRO A 647 -4.65 14.53 -4.15
C PRO A 647 -4.84 13.02 -4.37
N GLU A 648 -4.35 12.18 -3.45
CA GLU A 648 -4.53 10.73 -3.49
C GLU A 648 -6.02 10.32 -3.46
N ALA A 649 -6.90 11.20 -2.97
CA ALA A 649 -8.35 11.02 -3.02
C ALA A 649 -8.86 10.74 -4.43
N LEU A 650 -8.34 11.42 -5.46
CA LEU A 650 -8.76 11.23 -6.85
C LEU A 650 -8.33 9.86 -7.41
N VAL A 651 -7.15 9.37 -6.99
CA VAL A 651 -6.69 8.02 -7.36
C VAL A 651 -7.59 6.96 -6.72
N THR A 652 -7.91 7.14 -5.44
CA THR A 652 -8.84 6.27 -4.71
C THR A 652 -10.23 6.31 -5.31
N ALA A 653 -10.73 7.51 -5.65
CA ALA A 653 -12.04 7.70 -6.28
C ALA A 653 -12.16 6.94 -7.61
N ARG A 654 -11.20 7.11 -8.52
CA ARG A 654 -11.19 6.40 -9.81
C ARG A 654 -11.25 4.89 -9.64
N ARG A 655 -10.38 4.35 -8.76
CA ARG A 655 -10.37 2.90 -8.46
C ARG A 655 -11.72 2.40 -7.96
N LEU A 656 -12.42 3.19 -7.15
CA LEU A 656 -13.74 2.83 -6.62
C LEU A 656 -14.86 3.00 -7.66
N ILE A 657 -14.78 4.01 -8.54
CA ILE A 657 -15.76 4.24 -9.60
C ILE A 657 -15.72 3.12 -10.65
N ASP A 658 -14.54 2.59 -10.94
CA ASP A 658 -14.34 1.50 -11.89
C ASP A 658 -14.69 0.11 -11.30
N ASP A 659 -15.05 0.04 -10.02
CA ASP A 659 -15.38 -1.22 -9.34
C ASP A 659 -16.76 -1.72 -9.78
N PRO A 660 -16.95 -3.03 -9.99
CA PRO A 660 -18.24 -3.59 -10.38
C PRO A 660 -19.33 -3.42 -9.31
N LEU A 661 -18.97 -3.25 -8.03
CA LEU A 661 -19.93 -3.16 -6.93
C LEU A 661 -20.53 -1.75 -6.85
N PRO A 662 -21.88 -1.60 -6.92
CA PRO A 662 -22.55 -0.30 -6.89
C PRO A 662 -22.20 0.56 -5.67
N ALA A 663 -22.13 -0.02 -4.48
CA ALA A 663 -21.78 0.69 -3.26
C ALA A 663 -20.37 1.32 -3.31
N ARG A 664 -19.40 0.65 -3.97
CA ARG A 664 -18.05 1.19 -4.16
C ARG A 664 -18.02 2.31 -5.19
N ARG A 665 -18.78 2.18 -6.28
CA ARG A 665 -18.95 3.26 -7.26
C ARG A 665 -19.51 4.53 -6.62
N VAL A 666 -20.51 4.38 -5.76
CA VAL A 666 -21.06 5.50 -4.98
C VAL A 666 -20.00 6.13 -4.09
N ALA A 667 -19.25 5.33 -3.34
CA ALA A 667 -18.17 5.83 -2.49
C ALA A 667 -17.08 6.56 -3.30
N GLY A 668 -16.76 6.07 -4.49
CA GLY A 668 -15.83 6.72 -5.41
C GLY A 668 -16.34 8.09 -5.86
N ALA A 669 -17.57 8.18 -6.32
CA ALA A 669 -18.16 9.43 -6.75
C ALA A 669 -18.35 10.43 -5.59
N MET A 670 -18.70 9.97 -4.38
CA MET A 670 -18.72 10.80 -3.17
C MET A 670 -17.33 11.34 -2.84
N THR A 671 -16.30 10.51 -2.94
CA THR A 671 -14.91 10.90 -2.73
C THR A 671 -14.49 12.01 -3.69
N GLU A 672 -14.75 11.82 -4.98
CA GLU A 672 -14.43 12.80 -6.01
C GLU A 672 -15.23 14.10 -5.81
N GLY A 673 -16.54 13.97 -5.55
CA GLY A 673 -17.41 15.13 -5.28
C GLY A 673 -16.95 15.93 -4.07
N LEU A 674 -16.65 15.27 -2.95
CA LEU A 674 -16.18 15.95 -1.75
C LEU A 674 -14.80 16.59 -1.95
N TYR A 675 -13.89 15.95 -2.69
CA TYR A 675 -12.61 16.52 -3.04
C TYR A 675 -12.77 17.87 -3.76
N TRP A 676 -13.63 17.93 -4.78
CA TRP A 676 -13.87 19.15 -5.52
C TRP A 676 -14.61 20.22 -4.69
N LEU A 677 -15.51 19.84 -3.80
CA LEU A 677 -16.10 20.78 -2.81
C LEU A 677 -15.05 21.36 -1.86
N THR A 678 -14.09 20.54 -1.44
CA THR A 678 -12.97 20.96 -0.60
C THR A 678 -12.11 22.03 -1.30
N TYR A 679 -11.92 21.90 -2.61
CA TYR A 679 -11.23 22.88 -3.45
C TYR A 679 -12.10 24.04 -3.96
N GLY A 680 -13.38 24.06 -3.59
CA GLY A 680 -14.32 25.12 -3.97
C GLY A 680 -14.76 25.10 -5.43
N VAL A 681 -14.77 23.92 -6.06
CA VAL A 681 -15.18 23.68 -7.46
C VAL A 681 -16.48 22.88 -7.49
N PRO A 682 -17.64 23.49 -7.17
CA PRO A 682 -18.91 22.78 -7.04
C PRO A 682 -19.45 22.22 -8.36
N GLU A 683 -19.01 22.75 -9.52
CA GLU A 683 -19.45 22.30 -10.85
C GLU A 683 -19.07 20.86 -11.12
N HIS A 684 -17.85 20.44 -10.72
CA HIS A 684 -17.40 19.05 -10.85
C HIS A 684 -18.20 18.12 -9.93
N THR A 685 -18.38 18.52 -8.68
CA THR A 685 -19.21 17.76 -7.74
C THR A 685 -20.62 17.56 -8.28
N LEU A 686 -21.21 18.64 -8.80
CA LEU A 686 -22.56 18.59 -9.38
C LEU A 686 -22.63 17.59 -10.54
N SER A 687 -21.66 17.63 -11.47
CA SER A 687 -21.62 16.73 -12.63
C SER A 687 -21.45 15.26 -12.20
N THR A 688 -20.54 14.99 -11.28
CA THR A 688 -20.27 13.63 -10.78
C THR A 688 -21.46 13.05 -10.04
N LEU A 689 -22.03 13.80 -9.10
CA LEU A 689 -23.15 13.30 -8.27
C LEU A 689 -24.49 13.25 -9.02
N LEU A 690 -24.69 14.09 -10.05
CA LEU A 690 -25.86 13.98 -10.93
C LEU A 690 -25.89 12.67 -11.74
N GLN A 691 -24.73 12.08 -12.04
CA GLN A 691 -24.68 10.78 -12.70
C GLN A 691 -25.21 9.69 -11.77
N LEU A 692 -24.81 9.71 -10.48
CA LEU A 692 -25.38 8.81 -9.47
C LEU A 692 -26.89 9.00 -9.32
N HIS A 693 -27.33 10.25 -9.22
CA HIS A 693 -28.75 10.59 -9.06
C HIS A 693 -29.64 10.05 -10.18
N ARG A 694 -29.10 9.88 -11.38
CA ARG A 694 -29.82 9.37 -12.57
C ARG A 694 -29.75 7.87 -12.73
N ASP A 695 -28.90 7.16 -11.97
CA ASP A 695 -28.76 5.71 -12.06
C ASP A 695 -29.79 5.00 -11.16
N PRO A 696 -30.77 4.27 -11.76
CA PRO A 696 -31.84 3.61 -10.98
C PRO A 696 -31.30 2.49 -10.08
N ASP A 697 -30.22 1.80 -10.46
CA ASP A 697 -29.62 0.71 -9.69
C ASP A 697 -28.95 1.23 -8.43
N ILE A 698 -28.43 2.46 -8.51
CA ILE A 698 -27.81 3.15 -7.37
C ILE A 698 -28.87 3.70 -6.43
N ARG A 699 -29.96 4.24 -6.95
CA ARG A 699 -31.07 4.75 -6.12
C ARG A 699 -31.69 3.68 -5.22
N ALA A 700 -31.67 2.43 -5.63
CA ALA A 700 -32.12 1.32 -4.79
C ALA A 700 -31.21 1.02 -3.58
N GLN A 701 -29.99 1.59 -3.55
CA GLN A 701 -28.97 1.38 -2.50
C GLN A 701 -28.69 2.65 -1.67
N ASP A 702 -29.54 3.67 -1.76
CA ASP A 702 -29.35 5.03 -1.20
C ASP A 702 -29.14 5.10 0.31
N PHE A 703 -29.36 3.99 1.02
CA PHE A 703 -29.44 4.03 2.48
C PHE A 703 -28.05 4.10 3.17
N VAL A 704 -27.01 3.56 2.57
CA VAL A 704 -25.66 3.49 3.18
C VAL A 704 -24.79 4.68 2.77
N ALA A 705 -24.98 5.21 1.57
CA ALA A 705 -24.15 6.25 1.00
C ALA A 705 -24.98 7.52 0.75
N ARG A 706 -24.81 8.54 1.55
CA ARG A 706 -25.70 9.71 1.67
C ARG A 706 -25.09 10.93 0.99
N TRP A 707 -24.98 10.87 -0.31
CA TRP A 707 -24.40 11.87 -1.20
C TRP A 707 -25.33 13.05 -1.52
N GLN A 708 -26.64 12.94 -1.19
CA GLN A 708 -27.65 13.95 -1.52
C GLN A 708 -27.35 15.32 -0.92
N ALA A 709 -26.75 15.35 0.31
CA ALA A 709 -26.38 16.62 0.95
C ALA A 709 -25.27 17.35 0.19
N ASP A 710 -24.30 16.62 -0.38
CA ASP A 710 -23.22 17.17 -1.17
C ASP A 710 -23.71 17.61 -2.55
N LEU A 711 -24.63 16.85 -3.15
CA LEU A 711 -25.33 17.26 -4.37
C LEU A 711 -26.12 18.54 -4.16
N GLY A 712 -26.90 18.63 -3.06
CA GLY A 712 -27.66 19.81 -2.71
C GLY A 712 -26.80 21.05 -2.50
N GLU A 713 -25.66 20.90 -1.79
CA GLU A 713 -24.69 21.98 -1.64
C GLU A 713 -24.09 22.42 -2.97
N ALA A 714 -23.63 21.48 -3.79
CA ALA A 714 -23.05 21.79 -5.09
C ALA A 714 -24.06 22.49 -6.01
N ALA A 715 -25.29 21.97 -6.07
CA ALA A 715 -26.37 22.56 -6.84
C ALA A 715 -26.72 23.97 -6.38
N ALA A 716 -26.84 24.19 -5.07
CA ALA A 716 -27.10 25.53 -4.50
C ALA A 716 -25.99 26.54 -4.84
N ARG A 717 -24.71 26.10 -4.81
CA ARG A 717 -23.56 26.94 -5.15
C ARG A 717 -23.48 27.25 -6.66
N CYS A 718 -23.94 26.33 -7.50
CA CYS A 718 -24.06 26.54 -8.94
C CYS A 718 -25.34 27.29 -9.36
N GLY A 719 -26.21 27.69 -8.40
CA GLY A 719 -27.46 28.37 -8.68
C GLY A 719 -28.56 27.48 -9.24
N GLN A 720 -28.39 26.15 -9.19
CA GLN A 720 -29.38 25.17 -9.63
C GLN A 720 -30.31 24.77 -8.48
N PHE A 721 -31.14 25.71 -8.07
CA PHE A 721 -31.99 25.56 -6.87
C PHE A 721 -33.05 24.46 -6.99
N ASP A 722 -33.46 24.08 -8.20
CA ASP A 722 -34.43 22.99 -8.40
C ASP A 722 -33.78 21.63 -8.02
N ILE A 723 -32.58 21.38 -8.45
CA ILE A 723 -31.81 20.18 -8.07
C ILE A 723 -31.52 20.17 -6.57
N ALA A 724 -31.22 21.34 -5.99
CA ALA A 724 -31.03 21.43 -4.55
C ALA A 724 -32.30 21.07 -3.76
N ARG A 725 -33.50 21.47 -4.26
CA ARG A 725 -34.78 21.08 -3.66
C ARG A 725 -35.09 19.59 -3.86
N GLU A 726 -34.76 19.01 -5.02
CA GLU A 726 -34.88 17.57 -5.24
C GLU A 726 -34.00 16.79 -4.24
N ALA A 727 -32.76 17.21 -4.04
CA ALA A 727 -31.88 16.61 -3.04
C ALA A 727 -32.43 16.71 -1.61
N VAL A 728 -33.05 17.85 -1.24
CA VAL A 728 -33.76 18.01 0.05
C VAL A 728 -34.92 17.04 0.17
N ALA A 729 -35.73 16.90 -0.88
CA ALA A 729 -36.89 15.97 -0.88
C ALA A 729 -36.44 14.51 -0.72
N GLU A 730 -35.31 14.13 -1.30
CA GLU A 730 -34.74 12.79 -1.11
C GLU A 730 -34.22 12.59 0.33
N ILE A 731 -33.57 13.61 0.93
CA ILE A 731 -33.19 13.56 2.34
C ILE A 731 -34.42 13.44 3.24
N ASP A 732 -35.53 14.12 2.93
CA ASP A 732 -36.79 13.99 3.68
C ASP A 732 -37.37 12.57 3.61
N LEU A 733 -37.27 11.90 2.46
CA LEU A 733 -37.69 10.50 2.31
C LEU A 733 -36.84 9.57 3.16
N LEU A 734 -35.51 9.80 3.20
CA LEU A 734 -34.57 9.04 4.03
C LEU A 734 -34.84 9.29 5.54
N ASP A 735 -35.08 10.53 5.93
CA ASP A 735 -35.33 10.91 7.33
C ASP A 735 -36.65 10.35 7.86
N ALA A 736 -37.69 10.27 7.02
CA ALA A 736 -38.96 9.66 7.38
C ALA A 736 -38.85 8.19 7.84
N HIS A 737 -37.78 7.49 7.41
CA HIS A 737 -37.52 6.11 7.78
C HIS A 737 -36.56 5.97 8.96
N THR A 738 -35.69 6.98 9.24
CA THR A 738 -34.55 6.83 10.14
C THR A 738 -34.55 7.74 11.35
N SER A 739 -35.19 8.93 11.27
CA SER A 739 -35.15 9.98 12.30
C SER A 739 -33.75 10.32 12.81
N GLU A 740 -32.76 10.30 11.91
CA GLU A 740 -31.37 10.56 12.26
C GLU A 740 -31.03 12.06 12.30
N SER A 741 -30.53 12.56 13.43
CA SER A 741 -30.22 13.98 13.62
C SER A 741 -29.29 14.55 12.53
N TRP A 742 -28.36 13.73 11.96
CA TRP A 742 -27.46 14.25 10.94
C TRP A 742 -28.15 14.44 9.58
N LEU A 743 -29.21 13.67 9.25
CA LEU A 743 -30.03 13.92 8.05
C LEU A 743 -30.78 15.24 8.18
N VAL A 744 -31.38 15.49 9.36
CA VAL A 744 -31.95 16.79 9.68
C VAL A 744 -30.93 17.90 9.48
N GLY A 745 -29.72 17.73 10.03
CA GLY A 745 -28.64 18.70 9.87
C GLY A 745 -28.19 18.90 8.42
N ALA A 746 -28.10 17.83 7.63
CA ALA A 746 -27.76 17.89 6.21
C ALA A 746 -28.82 18.62 5.39
N ARG A 747 -30.09 18.29 5.61
CA ARG A 747 -31.24 18.94 5.02
C ARG A 747 -31.25 20.44 5.32
N GLU A 748 -31.16 20.79 6.59
CA GLU A 748 -31.20 22.19 7.05
C GLU A 748 -30.02 23.00 6.50
N ARG A 749 -28.83 22.39 6.35
CA ARG A 749 -27.71 23.04 5.67
C ARG A 749 -28.02 23.44 4.23
N VAL A 750 -28.63 22.55 3.45
CA VAL A 750 -29.03 22.84 2.07
C VAL A 750 -30.15 23.89 2.03
N LEU A 751 -31.13 23.78 2.90
CA LEU A 751 -32.20 24.77 3.02
C LEU A 751 -31.66 26.16 3.40
N GLY A 752 -30.71 26.26 4.32
CA GLY A 752 -30.04 27.51 4.65
C GLY A 752 -29.30 28.16 3.48
N MET A 753 -28.86 27.35 2.50
CA MET A 753 -28.22 27.88 1.30
C MET A 753 -29.22 28.43 0.25
N ILE A 754 -30.41 27.87 0.16
CA ILE A 754 -31.39 28.21 -0.89
C ILE A 754 -32.54 29.10 -0.39
N SER A 755 -32.76 29.20 0.93
CA SER A 755 -33.79 30.01 1.52
C SER A 755 -33.53 31.55 1.39
N PRO A 756 -34.52 32.40 1.57
CA PRO A 756 -34.29 33.83 1.69
C PRO A 756 -33.26 34.16 2.77
N ILE A 757 -32.59 35.31 2.63
CA ILE A 757 -31.48 35.67 3.53
C ILE A 757 -31.92 35.86 4.98
N ASP A 758 -33.14 36.28 5.20
CA ASP A 758 -33.69 36.51 6.56
C ASP A 758 -34.03 35.20 7.27
N ASP A 759 -34.33 34.12 6.53
CA ASP A 759 -34.71 32.81 7.05
C ASP A 759 -33.48 31.86 7.15
N CYS A 760 -32.39 32.20 6.46
CA CYS A 760 -31.25 31.29 6.34
C CYS A 760 -30.59 30.99 7.70
N SER A 761 -30.58 31.94 8.64
CA SER A 761 -29.96 31.78 9.95
C SER A 761 -30.65 30.71 10.79
N ASP A 762 -31.99 30.61 10.73
CA ASP A 762 -32.75 29.60 11.45
C ASP A 762 -32.41 28.18 10.94
N HIS A 763 -32.34 28.02 9.62
CA HIS A 763 -31.93 26.74 9.00
C HIS A 763 -30.49 26.35 9.36
N PHE A 764 -29.52 27.26 9.28
CA PHE A 764 -28.16 26.94 9.65
C PHE A 764 -27.99 26.64 11.15
N ALA A 765 -28.72 27.36 12.03
CA ALA A 765 -28.73 27.11 13.48
C ALA A 765 -29.27 25.69 13.76
N LEU A 766 -30.39 25.30 13.14
CA LEU A 766 -30.89 23.93 13.22
C LEU A 766 -29.91 22.90 12.68
N SER A 767 -29.23 23.21 11.56
CA SER A 767 -28.20 22.32 10.98
C SER A 767 -27.07 22.10 11.98
N VAL A 768 -26.53 23.16 12.59
CA VAL A 768 -25.43 23.06 13.56
C VAL A 768 -25.87 22.25 14.79
N ASP A 769 -27.03 22.56 15.40
CA ASP A 769 -27.57 21.83 16.56
C ASP A 769 -27.76 20.33 16.26
N ALA A 770 -28.34 20.00 15.11
CA ALA A 770 -28.56 18.62 14.70
C ALA A 770 -27.23 17.88 14.43
N MET A 771 -26.23 18.52 13.82
CA MET A 771 -24.90 17.93 13.57
C MET A 771 -24.09 17.78 14.86
N GLU A 772 -24.21 18.68 15.83
CA GLU A 772 -23.62 18.55 17.16
C GLU A 772 -24.22 17.35 17.92
N LYS A 773 -25.55 17.21 17.94
CA LYS A 773 -26.23 16.01 18.47
C LYS A 773 -25.77 14.72 17.76
N ALA A 774 -25.47 14.83 16.49
CA ALA A 774 -24.91 13.75 15.71
C ALA A 774 -23.41 13.49 15.94
N LEU A 775 -22.72 14.28 16.77
CA LEU A 775 -21.27 14.21 17.00
C LEU A 775 -20.46 14.28 15.69
N HIS A 776 -20.96 15.00 14.67
CA HIS A 776 -20.35 15.10 13.36
C HIS A 776 -19.63 16.44 13.18
N LEU A 777 -18.47 16.59 13.85
CA LEU A 777 -17.77 17.87 13.98
C LEU A 777 -17.35 18.49 12.62
N SER A 778 -16.99 17.68 11.65
CA SER A 778 -16.65 18.18 10.31
C SER A 778 -17.86 18.75 9.57
N ALA A 779 -19.04 18.19 9.79
CA ALA A 779 -20.28 18.73 9.23
C ALA A 779 -20.74 19.99 9.94
N VAL A 780 -20.51 20.09 11.27
CA VAL A 780 -20.72 21.35 12.03
C VAL A 780 -19.85 22.46 11.44
N ALA A 781 -18.55 22.24 11.33
CA ALA A 781 -17.62 23.22 10.77
C ALA A 781 -18.01 23.66 9.35
N ARG A 782 -18.51 22.71 8.54
CA ARG A 782 -18.96 22.99 7.18
C ARG A 782 -20.25 23.82 7.16
N SER A 783 -21.21 23.55 8.06
CA SER A 783 -22.43 24.37 8.21
C SER A 783 -22.10 25.79 8.66
N GLU A 784 -21.21 25.96 9.61
CA GLU A 784 -20.72 27.26 10.07
C GLU A 784 -20.03 28.06 8.96
N LEU A 785 -19.16 27.40 8.17
CA LEU A 785 -18.51 28.02 7.01
C LEU A 785 -19.53 28.54 5.99
N LEU A 786 -20.50 27.71 5.61
CA LEU A 786 -21.52 28.07 4.62
C LEU A 786 -22.45 29.17 5.13
N TRP A 787 -22.77 29.15 6.43
CA TRP A 787 -23.54 30.23 7.10
C TRP A 787 -22.80 31.57 7.02
N GLY A 788 -21.52 31.58 7.42
CA GLY A 788 -20.69 32.76 7.32
C GLY A 788 -20.53 33.28 5.89
N GLU A 789 -20.30 32.37 4.90
CA GLU A 789 -20.25 32.75 3.48
C GLU A 789 -21.55 33.41 3.00
N ARG A 790 -22.71 32.86 3.40
CA ARG A 790 -24.02 33.34 3.02
C ARG A 790 -24.27 34.78 3.58
N LEU A 791 -24.01 34.99 4.88
CA LEU A 791 -24.11 36.30 5.55
C LEU A 791 -23.16 37.32 4.94
N ARG A 792 -21.90 36.94 4.67
CA ARG A 792 -20.94 37.86 4.06
C ARG A 792 -21.39 38.31 2.66
N ARG A 793 -21.87 37.36 1.81
CA ARG A 793 -22.40 37.71 0.47
C ARG A 793 -23.60 38.66 0.56
N ALA A 794 -24.40 38.52 1.61
CA ALA A 794 -25.49 39.46 1.92
C ALA A 794 -25.05 40.76 2.55
N ARG A 795 -23.74 41.04 2.67
CA ARG A 795 -23.12 42.21 3.31
C ARG A 795 -23.33 42.29 4.82
N ARG A 796 -23.80 41.22 5.48
CA ARG A 796 -23.97 41.15 6.97
C ARG A 796 -22.65 40.72 7.60
N ARG A 797 -21.56 41.47 7.38
CA ARG A 797 -20.20 41.10 7.72
C ARG A 797 -19.96 40.87 9.20
N ALA A 798 -20.61 41.69 10.09
CA ALA A 798 -20.44 41.53 11.53
C ALA A 798 -21.01 40.21 12.04
N GLU A 799 -22.10 39.75 11.45
CA GLU A 799 -22.73 38.49 11.80
C GLU A 799 -22.00 37.29 11.19
N ALA A 800 -21.38 37.46 10.02
CA ALA A 800 -20.62 36.40 9.37
C ALA A 800 -19.35 35.99 10.15
N ARG A 801 -18.68 36.94 10.81
CA ARG A 801 -17.38 36.71 11.46
C ARG A 801 -17.37 35.58 12.48
N PRO A 802 -18.27 35.55 13.48
CA PRO A 802 -18.25 34.49 14.50
C PRO A 802 -18.35 33.07 13.89
N HIS A 803 -19.18 32.90 12.86
CA HIS A 803 -19.35 31.62 12.16
C HIS A 803 -18.11 31.23 11.41
N LEU A 804 -17.46 32.13 10.68
CA LEU A 804 -16.23 31.88 9.94
C LEU A 804 -15.05 31.60 10.88
N GLU A 805 -14.94 32.30 12.01
CA GLU A 805 -13.94 32.06 13.05
C GLU A 805 -14.09 30.65 13.65
N ARG A 806 -15.33 30.32 14.03
CA ARG A 806 -15.64 28.97 14.55
C ARG A 806 -15.31 27.86 13.52
N ALA A 807 -15.70 28.05 12.28
CA ALA A 807 -15.40 27.09 11.20
C ALA A 807 -13.88 26.91 11.01
N ARG A 808 -13.11 28.03 10.94
CA ARG A 808 -11.64 28.00 10.84
C ARG A 808 -11.00 27.17 11.96
N ASP A 809 -11.38 27.49 13.21
CA ASP A 809 -10.80 26.88 14.40
C ASP A 809 -11.10 25.37 14.46
N MET A 810 -12.32 24.97 14.10
CA MET A 810 -12.70 23.56 14.00
C MET A 810 -11.93 22.84 12.91
N PHE A 811 -11.79 23.41 11.71
CA PHE A 811 -11.02 22.80 10.63
C PHE A 811 -9.54 22.71 10.96
N GLN A 812 -8.98 23.67 11.66
CA GLN A 812 -7.61 23.64 12.15
C GLN A 812 -7.38 22.47 13.13
N GLN A 813 -8.29 22.30 14.09
CA GLN A 813 -8.23 21.18 15.05
C GLN A 813 -8.31 19.81 14.37
N MET A 814 -9.08 19.69 13.29
CA MET A 814 -9.25 18.45 12.53
C MET A 814 -8.15 18.23 11.49
N GLY A 815 -7.21 19.16 11.28
CA GLY A 815 -6.17 19.06 10.25
C GLY A 815 -6.68 19.27 8.81
N CYS A 816 -7.89 19.84 8.63
CA CYS A 816 -8.51 20.06 7.32
C CYS A 816 -8.04 21.39 6.69
N GLY A 817 -6.76 21.45 6.30
CA GLY A 817 -6.08 22.68 5.89
C GLY A 817 -6.80 23.46 4.78
N ARG A 818 -7.33 22.81 3.76
CA ARG A 818 -8.03 23.48 2.65
C ARG A 818 -9.35 24.13 3.09
N TRP A 819 -10.11 23.48 3.95
CA TRP A 819 -11.32 24.08 4.51
C TRP A 819 -10.98 25.24 5.43
N MET A 820 -9.91 25.13 6.22
CA MET A 820 -9.40 26.21 7.07
C MET A 820 -8.99 27.43 6.22
N GLU A 821 -8.18 27.22 5.16
CA GLU A 821 -7.77 28.29 4.23
C GLU A 821 -8.98 29.00 3.60
N ARG A 822 -10.02 28.24 3.24
CA ARG A 822 -11.26 28.81 2.70
C ARG A 822 -11.98 29.67 3.72
N ALA A 823 -12.06 29.25 5.00
CA ALA A 823 -12.65 30.04 6.08
C ALA A 823 -11.84 31.33 6.32
N GLU A 824 -10.53 31.29 6.29
CA GLU A 824 -9.65 32.46 6.40
C GLU A 824 -9.85 33.48 5.26
N LEU A 825 -9.94 33.00 4.02
CA LEU A 825 -10.22 33.85 2.87
C LEU A 825 -11.57 34.56 3.02
N GLU A 826 -12.60 33.90 3.52
CA GLU A 826 -13.90 34.46 3.78
C GLU A 826 -13.87 35.46 4.97
N LEU A 827 -13.06 35.19 6.00
CA LEU A 827 -12.82 36.12 7.12
C LEU A 827 -12.16 37.42 6.65
N VAL A 828 -11.13 37.34 5.82
CA VAL A 828 -10.48 38.51 5.21
C VAL A 828 -11.50 39.30 4.38
N ALA A 829 -12.32 38.60 3.58
CA ALA A 829 -13.39 39.24 2.80
C ALA A 829 -14.50 39.85 3.67
N ALA A 830 -14.69 39.36 4.90
CA ALA A 830 -15.57 39.93 5.90
C ALA A 830 -14.93 41.11 6.68
N GLY A 831 -13.66 41.49 6.37
CA GLY A 831 -12.95 42.62 6.95
C GLY A 831 -12.19 42.29 8.25
N ALA A 832 -11.84 41.06 8.51
CA ALA A 832 -10.88 40.66 9.54
C ALA A 832 -9.46 41.02 9.09
N ALA A 833 -8.56 41.35 10.03
CA ALA A 833 -7.15 41.55 9.72
C ALA A 833 -6.54 40.18 9.29
N ALA A 834 -5.72 40.19 8.23
CA ALA A 834 -5.02 38.99 7.80
C ALA A 834 -4.05 38.55 8.91
N THR A 835 -4.20 37.34 9.41
CA THR A 835 -3.20 36.71 10.28
C THR A 835 -2.00 36.35 9.43
N THR A 836 -0.88 37.09 9.61
CA THR A 836 0.39 36.77 8.95
C THR A 836 0.96 35.49 9.51
N SER A 837 0.72 34.39 8.86
CA SER A 837 1.56 33.18 8.97
C SER A 837 2.63 33.24 7.89
N ASP A 838 3.86 33.32 8.35
CA ASP A 838 5.10 33.38 7.57
C ASP A 838 5.36 32.01 6.92
N HIS A 839 4.96 31.83 5.68
CA HIS A 839 5.43 30.72 4.83
C HIS A 839 5.39 31.13 3.34
N SER A 840 6.50 30.86 2.70
CA SER A 840 6.93 31.12 1.33
C SER A 840 5.92 30.85 0.20
N HIS A 841 6.06 31.65 -0.86
CA HIS A 841 5.49 31.67 -2.20
C HIS A 841 4.96 30.34 -2.76
N ASP A 842 3.67 30.07 -2.58
CA ASP A 842 3.00 28.94 -3.18
C ASP A 842 1.88 29.45 -4.10
N ALA A 843 1.86 29.02 -5.37
CA ALA A 843 0.83 29.44 -6.34
C ALA A 843 -0.59 29.11 -5.86
N GLU A 844 -0.74 28.06 -5.04
CA GLU A 844 -2.00 27.68 -4.39
C GLU A 844 -2.54 28.75 -3.43
N ARG A 845 -1.69 29.58 -2.84
CA ARG A 845 -2.08 30.69 -1.96
C ARG A 845 -2.47 31.95 -2.70
N VAL A 846 -1.96 32.14 -3.90
CA VAL A 846 -2.12 33.35 -4.72
C VAL A 846 -3.31 33.25 -5.65
N LEU A 847 -3.64 32.04 -6.12
CA LEU A 847 -4.73 31.77 -7.05
C LEU A 847 -5.99 31.32 -6.30
N THR A 848 -7.16 31.75 -6.77
CA THR A 848 -8.42 31.12 -6.37
C THR A 848 -8.48 29.70 -6.93
N ALA A 849 -9.32 28.83 -6.34
CA ALA A 849 -9.49 27.45 -6.81
C ALA A 849 -9.85 27.36 -8.30
N GLN A 850 -10.68 28.28 -8.81
CA GLN A 850 -11.05 28.36 -10.21
C GLN A 850 -9.88 28.83 -11.09
N GLU A 851 -9.11 29.83 -10.63
CA GLU A 851 -7.88 30.27 -11.31
C GLU A 851 -6.82 29.17 -11.33
N LEU A 852 -6.66 28.41 -10.25
CA LEU A 852 -5.74 27.28 -10.17
C LEU A 852 -6.14 26.19 -11.17
N HIS A 853 -7.43 25.89 -11.27
CA HIS A 853 -7.92 24.89 -12.22
C HIS A 853 -7.73 25.34 -13.69
N VAL A 854 -8.03 26.61 -13.99
CA VAL A 854 -7.73 27.21 -15.30
C VAL A 854 -6.23 27.18 -15.59
N ALA A 855 -5.38 27.45 -14.60
CA ALA A 855 -3.92 27.39 -14.74
C ALA A 855 -3.45 25.96 -15.08
N ARG A 856 -3.94 24.95 -14.39
CA ARG A 856 -3.60 23.54 -14.64
C ARG A 856 -4.00 23.09 -16.05
N LEU A 857 -5.20 23.40 -16.49
CA LEU A 857 -5.66 23.12 -17.85
C LEU A 857 -4.82 23.86 -18.92
N ALA A 858 -4.45 25.10 -18.63
CA ALA A 858 -3.57 25.85 -19.49
C ALA A 858 -2.16 25.23 -19.54
N VAL A 859 -1.59 24.78 -18.44
CA VAL A 859 -0.31 24.06 -18.38
C VAL A 859 -0.40 22.72 -19.13
N ALA A 860 -1.51 21.98 -19.00
CA ALA A 860 -1.77 20.75 -19.76
C ALA A 860 -1.88 20.94 -21.29
N GLY A 861 -1.84 22.18 -21.80
CA GLY A 861 -1.87 22.43 -23.24
C GLY A 861 -3.26 22.72 -23.79
N ALA A 862 -4.35 22.68 -23.01
CA ALA A 862 -5.72 22.87 -23.49
C ALA A 862 -5.92 24.27 -24.09
N SER A 863 -6.61 24.39 -25.25
CA SER A 863 -6.93 25.69 -25.83
C SER A 863 -7.96 26.46 -25.01
N TYR A 864 -8.09 27.76 -25.23
CA TYR A 864 -9.11 28.58 -24.55
C TYR A 864 -10.52 28.05 -24.79
N LYS A 865 -10.76 27.47 -25.95
CA LYS A 865 -12.05 26.85 -26.29
C LYS A 865 -12.25 25.54 -25.57
N ASP A 866 -11.21 24.73 -25.39
CA ASP A 866 -11.27 23.46 -24.68
C ASP A 866 -11.46 23.70 -23.18
N ILE A 867 -10.70 24.67 -22.60
CA ILE A 867 -10.87 25.09 -21.20
C ILE A 867 -12.29 25.63 -20.98
N ALA A 868 -12.79 26.46 -21.88
CA ALA A 868 -14.14 27.01 -21.83
C ALA A 868 -15.21 25.91 -21.91
N GLY A 869 -15.00 24.90 -22.75
CA GLY A 869 -15.90 23.74 -22.87
C GLY A 869 -15.89 22.86 -21.64
N GLN A 870 -14.71 22.61 -21.06
CA GLN A 870 -14.57 21.80 -19.83
C GLN A 870 -15.14 22.49 -18.60
N LEU A 871 -15.05 23.83 -18.53
CA LEU A 871 -15.49 24.62 -17.38
C LEU A 871 -16.91 25.22 -17.58
N PHE A 872 -17.58 24.94 -18.70
CA PHE A 872 -18.89 25.50 -19.04
C PHE A 872 -18.96 27.02 -18.92
N VAL A 873 -17.88 27.73 -19.32
CA VAL A 873 -17.77 29.18 -19.34
C VAL A 873 -17.49 29.72 -20.74
N SER A 874 -17.56 31.02 -20.94
CA SER A 874 -17.20 31.61 -22.26
C SER A 874 -15.68 31.62 -22.44
N PRO A 875 -15.14 31.49 -23.69
CA PRO A 875 -13.70 31.65 -23.95
C PRO A 875 -13.15 33.01 -23.46
N ARG A 876 -13.96 34.05 -23.47
CA ARG A 876 -13.61 35.37 -22.94
C ARG A 876 -13.47 35.38 -21.40
N THR A 877 -14.23 34.55 -20.70
CA THR A 877 -14.10 34.35 -19.26
C THR A 877 -12.77 33.64 -18.95
N VAL A 878 -12.39 32.64 -19.75
CA VAL A 878 -11.09 31.94 -19.60
C VAL A 878 -9.92 32.91 -19.83
N GLU A 879 -10.01 33.78 -20.85
CA GLU A 879 -9.00 34.81 -21.13
C GLU A 879 -8.86 35.79 -19.96
N SER A 880 -9.97 36.20 -19.34
CA SER A 880 -9.98 37.04 -18.15
C SER A 880 -9.32 36.36 -16.95
N HIS A 881 -9.62 35.05 -16.71
CA HIS A 881 -8.97 34.28 -15.65
C HIS A 881 -7.47 34.14 -15.90
N LEU A 882 -7.04 33.79 -17.11
CA LEU A 882 -5.62 33.66 -17.42
C LEU A 882 -4.87 34.99 -17.28
N SER A 883 -5.47 36.09 -17.65
CA SER A 883 -4.89 37.42 -17.43
C SER A 883 -4.73 37.75 -15.94
N ALA A 884 -5.70 37.37 -15.11
CA ALA A 884 -5.62 37.48 -13.65
C ALA A 884 -4.54 36.57 -13.06
N ILE A 885 -4.45 35.32 -13.53
CA ILE A 885 -3.46 34.33 -13.13
C ILE A 885 -2.03 34.83 -13.45
N TYR A 886 -1.81 35.30 -14.69
CA TYR A 886 -0.48 35.81 -15.09
C TYR A 886 -0.04 36.97 -14.20
N ARG A 887 -0.95 37.89 -13.91
CA ARG A 887 -0.68 39.03 -13.01
C ARG A 887 -0.38 38.58 -11.58
N LYS A 888 -1.15 37.61 -11.04
CA LYS A 888 -1.00 37.12 -9.67
C LYS A 888 0.29 36.33 -9.46
N LEU A 889 0.68 35.54 -10.48
CA LEU A 889 1.91 34.74 -10.42
C LEU A 889 3.16 35.48 -10.94
N GLY A 890 3.01 36.73 -11.40
CA GLY A 890 4.11 37.52 -11.91
C GLY A 890 4.69 37.00 -13.26
N VAL A 891 3.92 36.19 -14.01
CA VAL A 891 4.32 35.64 -15.30
C VAL A 891 3.71 36.41 -16.44
N LYS A 892 4.40 36.48 -17.57
CA LYS A 892 3.96 37.33 -18.70
C LYS A 892 2.99 36.64 -19.66
N ASN A 893 3.02 35.32 -19.73
CA ASN A 893 2.25 34.56 -20.72
C ASN A 893 2.17 33.07 -20.32
N ARG A 894 1.55 32.25 -21.16
CA ARG A 894 1.36 30.81 -20.94
C ARG A 894 2.69 30.03 -20.82
N ALA A 895 3.70 30.42 -21.61
CA ALA A 895 5.03 29.78 -21.49
C ALA A 895 5.66 30.05 -20.12
N GLY A 896 5.51 31.30 -19.60
CA GLY A 896 5.91 31.62 -18.25
C GLY A 896 5.12 30.85 -17.16
N LEU A 897 3.83 30.61 -17.40
CA LEU A 897 3.01 29.77 -16.51
C LEU A 897 3.48 28.30 -16.52
N SER A 898 3.77 27.75 -17.69
CA SER A 898 4.30 26.38 -17.82
C SER A 898 5.68 26.21 -17.19
N ALA A 899 6.55 27.22 -17.34
CA ALA A 899 7.86 27.23 -16.67
C ALA A 899 7.72 27.28 -15.14
N ARG A 900 6.76 28.05 -14.64
CA ARG A 900 6.45 28.11 -13.21
C ARG A 900 5.85 26.79 -12.69
N ALA A 901 5.01 26.12 -13.47
CA ALA A 901 4.43 24.83 -13.14
C ALA A 901 5.47 23.71 -13.00
N ALA A 902 6.61 23.81 -13.67
CA ALA A 902 7.72 22.89 -13.48
C ALA A 902 8.37 23.01 -12.08
N GLN A 903 8.22 24.17 -11.43
CA GLN A 903 8.75 24.45 -10.09
C GLN A 903 7.71 24.33 -8.99
N GLU A 904 6.43 24.36 -9.32
CA GLU A 904 5.31 24.32 -8.36
C GLU A 904 4.36 23.15 -8.66
N PRO A 905 4.39 22.07 -7.86
CA PRO A 905 3.54 20.89 -8.06
C PRO A 905 2.04 21.22 -8.13
N ALA A 906 1.63 22.29 -7.42
CA ALA A 906 0.25 22.75 -7.40
C ALA A 906 -0.29 23.19 -8.77
N LEU A 907 0.56 23.63 -9.67
CA LEU A 907 0.21 24.06 -11.02
C LEU A 907 0.27 22.94 -12.07
N GLN A 908 0.78 21.76 -11.71
CA GLN A 908 0.89 20.64 -12.64
C GLN A 908 -0.48 20.07 -12.98
N PRO A 909 -0.66 19.57 -14.22
CA PRO A 909 -1.90 18.88 -14.60
C PRO A 909 -2.12 17.68 -13.66
N VAL A 910 -3.33 17.53 -13.19
CA VAL A 910 -3.73 16.29 -12.51
C VAL A 910 -3.90 15.24 -13.59
N THR A 911 -2.90 14.37 -13.76
CA THR A 911 -2.93 13.22 -14.68
C THR A 911 -3.87 12.14 -14.19
#